data_57e04263bbe120a9f96595d2a2b4493e
#
_entry.id   57e04263bbe120a9f96595d2a2b4493e
#
_cell.length_a   1.000
_cell.length_b   1.000
_cell.length_c   1.000
_cell.angle_alpha   90.00
_cell.angle_beta   90.00
_cell.angle_gamma   90.00
#
_symmetry.space_group_name_H-M   'P 1'
#
loop_
_entity.id
_entity.type
_entity.pdbx_description
1 polymer ?
#
loop_
_entity_poly.entity_id
_entity_poly.type
_entity_poly.pdbx_seq_one_letter_code
_entity_poly.pdbx_strand_id
1 'polypeptide(L)'
;MSIKVRFILLIFFVLYRIALLAQPSEWGDLFSYYQSAGAAYNNSECVSYSKSTILRYNFQTGERRKLSKVNALSEADIQDVTLSASGTLWVSYASGRIEYHTPDGKRDVYTELETQVLHGLRRPIHRLVAIGENACIGISADYVYYFAEGVLQREFRLWGANQSILTLNTIAEYKGKIYVGTSQGVYVSEEAIGLPNYSRFGALSGKIVSLATDNNHLIAVRSLSVGYELWHVSDQEPWTKIVERPTVLVNNISFRNGQILVPEPTALISVDLGGQEQTLYDDALLPLGHQLGAVYAFYAPDGTLYVASKYQGLLRIAGAGEKELLAPTSPAFVGCSHILAIGSGEMVLANGELQPSTALLAKGAPLFYYQTDTNEGTNIYWEKETSVTDLVLVNAASKRFALATSNAGVLIFEKENLSEQYTEKNSPLPAGVLSTTTYINALSVAPDGTLYICAGVTGELFRLSPDGVWSKVSLPHTYGRSVLRLELSKKGILFLISTNLSELTAIDPATFFGSNGHEGIVSQNLIGEQMTHVTTGRTLGFESSGDIWIGTDDGLVRARTPEQILDGKRLIFNATFIYTQQDGQSALFEGVRTDHLVVDAGDRLWLNSPNKGLMLVDPTRRLLLAEHLAANSPIPSNWINDLAYEPAGGTLYIATDLGVVALVTTANKAEKDYNDVRIYPNPVRPNFTGLLTIDGLLKDSYVKIVDAGGALVRELQSSGGRATWDLRNGYGNKVASGVYFVLISHEGTKQGYAGKFAVIR
;
A
#
# COMPACT_ATOMS: atom_id res chain seq x y z
N MET A 1 16.60 16.27 -48.30
CA MET A 1 16.97 15.19 -47.37
C MET A 1 16.30 13.91 -47.86
N SER A 2 17.07 12.91 -48.31
CA SER A 2 16.56 11.74 -49.00
C SER A 2 15.74 10.84 -48.07
N ILE A 3 14.79 10.07 -48.60
CA ILE A 3 13.90 9.15 -47.89
C ILE A 3 14.72 8.15 -47.00
N LYS A 4 15.93 7.78 -47.44
CA LYS A 4 16.84 6.90 -46.65
C LYS A 4 17.31 7.56 -45.37
N VAL A 5 17.55 8.87 -45.31
CA VAL A 5 17.97 9.56 -44.09
C VAL A 5 16.81 9.70 -43.09
N ARG A 6 15.57 9.87 -43.59
CA ARG A 6 14.37 9.89 -42.75
C ARG A 6 14.08 8.49 -42.11
N PHE A 7 14.32 7.43 -42.87
CA PHE A 7 14.13 6.05 -42.36
C PHE A 7 15.19 5.67 -41.31
N ILE A 8 16.43 6.09 -41.52
CA ILE A 8 17.51 5.87 -40.53
C ILE A 8 17.26 6.70 -39.25
N LEU A 9 16.80 7.95 -39.37
CA LEU A 9 16.40 8.79 -38.23
C LEU A 9 15.19 8.21 -37.49
N LEU A 10 14.21 7.64 -38.20
CA LEU A 10 13.04 7.00 -37.58
C LEU A 10 13.42 5.71 -36.83
N ILE A 11 14.32 4.91 -37.41
CA ILE A 11 14.87 3.71 -36.76
C ILE A 11 15.72 4.09 -35.55
N PHE A 12 16.50 5.16 -35.60
CA PHE A 12 17.26 5.68 -34.47
C PHE A 12 16.33 6.22 -33.36
N PHE A 13 15.20 6.88 -33.73
CA PHE A 13 14.21 7.36 -32.77
C PHE A 13 13.40 6.22 -32.11
N VAL A 14 13.08 5.18 -32.87
CA VAL A 14 12.41 3.98 -32.35
C VAL A 14 13.37 3.15 -31.48
N LEU A 15 14.63 2.99 -31.91
CA LEU A 15 15.66 2.32 -31.11
C LEU A 15 16.05 3.15 -29.86
N TYR A 16 16.00 4.47 -29.91
CA TYR A 16 16.25 5.34 -28.76
C TYR A 16 15.09 5.32 -27.76
N ARG A 17 13.82 5.15 -28.21
CA ARG A 17 12.69 4.93 -27.30
C ARG A 17 12.68 3.52 -26.68
N ILE A 18 13.18 2.51 -27.37
CA ILE A 18 13.33 1.16 -26.80
C ILE A 18 14.49 1.12 -25.78
N ALA A 19 15.49 2.01 -25.88
CA ALA A 19 16.61 2.09 -24.93
C ALA A 19 16.30 2.84 -23.61
N LEU A 20 15.11 3.45 -23.51
CA LEU A 20 14.63 4.16 -22.30
C LEU A 20 13.56 3.40 -21.52
N LEU A 21 13.35 2.13 -21.80
CA LEU A 21 12.69 1.25 -20.85
C LEU A 21 13.65 1.09 -19.67
N ALA A 22 13.42 1.90 -18.62
CA ALA A 22 14.01 1.66 -17.32
C ALA A 22 13.84 0.18 -17.01
N GLN A 23 14.92 -0.50 -16.59
CA GLN A 23 14.79 -1.87 -16.11
C GLN A 23 13.70 -1.87 -15.04
N PRO A 24 12.71 -2.77 -15.12
CA PRO A 24 11.70 -2.85 -14.09
C PRO A 24 12.43 -3.01 -12.75
N SER A 25 12.17 -2.11 -11.82
CA SER A 25 12.56 -2.32 -10.43
C SER A 25 11.93 -3.64 -10.00
N GLU A 26 12.57 -4.43 -9.16
CA GLU A 26 11.97 -5.64 -8.59
C GLU A 26 10.67 -5.31 -7.85
N TRP A 27 10.46 -4.05 -7.51
CA TRP A 27 9.31 -3.51 -6.77
C TRP A 27 8.45 -2.60 -7.64
N GLY A 28 7.13 -2.81 -7.56
CA GLY A 28 6.10 -2.00 -8.21
C GLY A 28 5.34 -1.11 -7.22
N ASP A 29 4.92 0.06 -7.69
CA ASP A 29 4.17 1.08 -6.94
C ASP A 29 2.68 0.98 -7.26
N LEU A 30 1.89 0.53 -6.30
CA LEU A 30 0.42 0.48 -6.32
C LEU A 30 -0.18 1.33 -5.17
N PHE A 31 0.49 2.39 -4.79
CA PHE A 31 -0.01 3.32 -3.77
C PHE A 31 -1.13 4.21 -4.29
N SER A 32 -1.95 4.70 -3.36
CA SER A 32 -2.99 5.69 -3.66
C SER A 32 -2.41 7.09 -3.89
N TYR A 33 -2.85 7.72 -4.99
CA TYR A 33 -2.66 9.15 -5.27
C TYR A 33 -3.99 9.93 -5.21
N TYR A 34 -5.07 9.26 -4.80
CA TYR A 34 -6.40 9.83 -4.67
C TYR A 34 -6.69 10.45 -3.31
N GLN A 35 -5.92 10.13 -2.27
CA GLN A 35 -6.18 10.62 -0.92
C GLN A 35 -5.16 11.69 -0.53
N SER A 36 -5.42 12.95 -0.87
CA SER A 36 -4.55 14.05 -0.46
C SER A 36 -4.72 14.38 1.02
N ALA A 37 -3.62 14.54 1.73
CA ALA A 37 -3.54 15.10 3.07
C ALA A 37 -3.24 16.61 3.05
N GLY A 38 -2.66 17.10 1.95
CA GLY A 38 -2.35 18.51 1.75
C GLY A 38 -1.67 18.74 0.40
N ALA A 39 -1.26 19.99 0.17
CA ALA A 39 -0.51 20.38 -1.01
C ALA A 39 0.43 21.55 -0.68
N ALA A 40 1.51 21.67 -1.48
CA ALA A 40 2.38 22.84 -1.52
C ALA A 40 2.61 23.26 -2.96
N TYR A 41 2.96 24.52 -3.20
CA TYR A 41 3.16 25.03 -4.55
C TYR A 41 4.15 26.21 -4.58
N ASN A 42 4.72 26.42 -5.76
CA ASN A 42 5.48 27.60 -6.11
C ASN A 42 4.98 28.19 -7.45
N ASN A 43 5.75 29.00 -8.11
CA ASN A 43 5.33 29.62 -9.37
C ASN A 43 5.37 28.70 -10.61
N SER A 44 6.00 27.52 -10.54
CA SER A 44 6.17 26.61 -11.66
C SER A 44 5.45 25.29 -11.51
N GLU A 45 5.20 24.86 -10.28
CA GLU A 45 4.67 23.54 -10.01
C GLU A 45 3.95 23.46 -8.65
N CYS A 46 3.20 22.39 -8.47
CA CYS A 46 2.65 22.01 -7.17
C CYS A 46 2.95 20.56 -6.84
N VAL A 47 2.82 20.24 -5.57
CA VAL A 47 2.82 18.89 -5.04
C VAL A 47 1.55 18.66 -4.24
N SER A 48 0.93 17.50 -4.41
CA SER A 48 -0.12 16.98 -3.54
C SER A 48 0.41 15.72 -2.88
N TYR A 49 0.17 15.54 -1.60
CA TYR A 49 0.69 14.41 -0.87
C TYR A 49 -0.38 13.66 -0.08
N SER A 50 -0.19 12.35 0.04
CA SER A 50 -0.91 11.44 0.92
C SER A 50 0.01 10.99 2.06
N LYS A 51 -0.42 10.04 2.87
CA LYS A 51 0.47 9.42 3.86
C LYS A 51 1.67 8.68 3.25
N SER A 52 1.58 8.19 2.02
CA SER A 52 2.60 7.32 1.41
C SER A 52 3.13 7.79 0.06
N THR A 53 2.55 8.84 -0.51
CA THR A 53 2.87 9.30 -1.87
C THR A 53 2.89 10.81 -1.99
N ILE A 54 3.65 11.29 -2.98
CA ILE A 54 3.63 12.67 -3.45
C ILE A 54 3.43 12.66 -4.96
N LEU A 55 2.43 13.41 -5.43
CA LEU A 55 2.25 13.74 -6.84
C LEU A 55 2.81 15.13 -7.10
N ARG A 56 3.81 15.23 -7.96
CA ARG A 56 4.39 16.49 -8.42
C ARG A 56 3.82 16.82 -9.81
N TYR A 57 3.34 18.03 -9.99
CA TYR A 57 2.72 18.50 -11.23
C TYR A 57 3.29 19.84 -11.66
N ASN A 58 3.83 19.90 -12.89
CA ASN A 58 4.39 21.12 -13.46
C ASN A 58 3.28 21.87 -14.25
N PHE A 59 3.06 23.15 -13.92
CA PHE A 59 1.97 23.95 -14.51
C PHE A 59 2.16 24.23 -16.01
N GLN A 60 3.41 24.34 -16.48
CA GLN A 60 3.70 24.70 -17.88
C GLN A 60 3.73 23.48 -18.80
N THR A 61 4.37 22.40 -18.36
CA THR A 61 4.57 21.19 -19.17
C THR A 61 3.47 20.17 -19.03
N GLY A 62 2.67 20.24 -17.96
CA GLY A 62 1.68 19.22 -17.58
C GLY A 62 2.32 17.91 -17.11
N GLU A 63 3.63 17.87 -16.89
CA GLU A 63 4.33 16.69 -16.42
C GLU A 63 3.83 16.27 -15.03
N ARG A 64 3.53 14.98 -14.91
CA ARG A 64 3.11 14.35 -13.65
C ARG A 64 4.20 13.38 -13.19
N ARG A 65 4.75 13.58 -12.01
CA ARG A 65 5.77 12.71 -11.43
C ARG A 65 5.30 12.12 -10.12
N LYS A 66 5.28 10.79 -10.05
CA LYS A 66 4.94 10.01 -8.85
C LYS A 66 6.19 9.84 -7.98
N LEU A 67 6.07 10.16 -6.69
CA LEU A 67 7.11 9.89 -5.69
C LEU A 67 6.51 9.00 -4.60
N SER A 68 7.18 7.91 -4.33
CA SER A 68 6.82 6.94 -3.29
C SER A 68 8.07 6.27 -2.74
N LYS A 69 7.90 5.41 -1.76
CA LYS A 69 9.00 4.65 -1.19
C LYS A 69 9.66 3.66 -2.18
N VAL A 70 8.95 3.29 -3.25
CA VAL A 70 9.49 2.43 -4.31
C VAL A 70 10.55 3.16 -5.14
N ASN A 71 10.41 4.46 -5.36
CA ASN A 71 11.22 5.17 -6.37
C ASN A 71 11.99 6.41 -5.87
N ALA A 72 11.57 7.03 -4.78
CA ALA A 72 12.15 8.31 -4.38
C ALA A 72 12.18 8.57 -2.88
N LEU A 73 11.13 8.23 -2.12
CA LEU A 73 11.02 8.58 -0.71
C LEU A 73 11.73 7.57 0.19
N SER A 74 12.24 8.02 1.34
CA SER A 74 12.89 7.14 2.33
C SER A 74 11.89 6.37 3.18
N GLU A 75 10.70 6.94 3.40
CA GLU A 75 9.65 6.37 4.23
C GLU A 75 8.25 6.60 3.66
N ALA A 76 7.27 6.01 4.31
CA ALA A 76 5.86 6.35 4.26
C ALA A 76 5.46 7.06 5.57
N ASP A 77 4.15 7.35 5.75
CA ASP A 77 3.57 8.12 6.85
C ASP A 77 4.06 9.58 6.89
N ILE A 78 3.92 10.21 5.72
CA ILE A 78 4.22 11.64 5.51
C ILE A 78 3.33 12.49 6.42
N GLN A 79 3.93 13.44 7.14
CA GLN A 79 3.23 14.39 8.01
C GLN A 79 2.96 15.70 7.31
N ASP A 80 3.96 16.24 6.63
CA ASP A 80 3.81 17.49 5.86
C ASP A 80 4.86 17.61 4.76
N VAL A 81 4.57 18.45 3.78
CA VAL A 81 5.42 18.71 2.61
C VAL A 81 5.43 20.20 2.32
N THR A 82 6.60 20.75 2.02
CA THR A 82 6.73 22.10 1.51
C THR A 82 7.65 22.18 0.29
N LEU A 83 7.46 23.22 -0.53
CA LEU A 83 8.18 23.42 -1.78
C LEU A 83 8.82 24.81 -1.78
N SER A 84 10.13 24.90 -2.00
CA SER A 84 10.82 26.18 -2.14
C SER A 84 10.49 26.87 -3.47
N ALA A 85 10.82 28.15 -3.58
CA ALA A 85 10.67 28.90 -4.83
C ALA A 85 11.50 28.29 -5.97
N SER A 86 12.66 27.71 -5.69
CA SER A 86 13.54 27.03 -6.65
C SER A 86 13.09 25.59 -6.99
N GLY A 87 12.11 25.03 -6.28
CA GLY A 87 11.61 23.67 -6.48
C GLY A 87 12.27 22.62 -5.58
N THR A 88 13.01 23.00 -4.54
CA THR A 88 13.45 22.05 -3.51
C THR A 88 12.26 21.58 -2.69
N LEU A 89 12.06 20.28 -2.65
CA LEU A 89 10.99 19.60 -1.92
C LEU A 89 11.51 19.16 -0.54
N TRP A 90 10.79 19.53 0.52
CA TRP A 90 11.03 19.07 1.88
C TRP A 90 9.87 18.21 2.35
N VAL A 91 10.19 17.11 3.01
CA VAL A 91 9.21 16.13 3.49
C VAL A 91 9.49 15.79 4.95
N SER A 92 8.47 15.80 5.79
CA SER A 92 8.54 15.31 7.18
C SER A 92 7.73 14.04 7.34
N TYR A 93 8.23 13.12 8.18
CA TYR A 93 7.62 11.83 8.44
C TYR A 93 7.23 11.67 9.92
N ALA A 94 6.28 10.77 10.19
CA ALA A 94 5.83 10.45 11.54
C ALA A 94 6.94 9.88 12.43
N SER A 95 7.96 9.26 11.84
CA SER A 95 9.17 8.79 12.54
C SER A 95 10.02 9.92 13.14
N GLY A 96 9.85 11.17 12.65
CA GLY A 96 10.71 12.31 12.95
C GLY A 96 11.80 12.55 11.90
N ARG A 97 11.86 11.72 10.86
CA ARG A 97 12.76 11.87 9.73
C ARG A 97 12.38 13.08 8.90
N ILE A 98 13.38 13.83 8.40
CA ILE A 98 13.22 14.93 7.45
C ILE A 98 14.03 14.62 6.21
N GLU A 99 13.44 14.78 5.06
CA GLU A 99 14.06 14.50 3.77
C GLU A 99 13.93 15.72 2.85
N TYR A 100 14.94 16.00 2.02
CA TYR A 100 14.84 17.01 0.99
C TYR A 100 15.37 16.52 -0.35
N HIS A 101 14.75 17.03 -1.43
CA HIS A 101 15.10 16.75 -2.82
C HIS A 101 15.29 18.06 -3.56
N THR A 102 16.46 18.29 -4.09
CA THR A 102 16.75 19.46 -4.91
C THR A 102 16.39 19.22 -6.38
N PRO A 103 16.17 20.27 -7.18
CA PRO A 103 15.84 20.13 -8.61
C PRO A 103 16.94 19.46 -9.43
N ASP A 104 18.21 19.61 -9.03
CA ASP A 104 19.37 18.97 -9.67
C ASP A 104 19.55 17.48 -9.31
N GLY A 105 18.63 16.94 -8.50
CA GLY A 105 18.56 15.51 -8.15
C GLY A 105 19.37 15.12 -6.90
N LYS A 106 19.93 16.08 -6.15
CA LYS A 106 20.52 15.78 -4.83
C LYS A 106 19.37 15.42 -3.88
N ARG A 107 19.60 14.37 -3.09
CA ARG A 107 18.70 13.92 -2.03
C ARG A 107 19.49 13.72 -0.76
N ASP A 108 18.93 14.14 0.36
CA ASP A 108 19.54 13.88 1.67
C ASP A 108 18.44 13.68 2.73
N VAL A 109 18.80 13.02 3.84
CA VAL A 109 17.87 12.61 4.88
C VAL A 109 18.46 12.88 6.26
N TYR A 110 17.73 13.66 7.07
CA TYR A 110 18.06 13.93 8.45
C TYR A 110 17.33 12.96 9.38
N THR A 111 18.04 12.21 10.21
CA THR A 111 17.52 11.11 11.06
C THR A 111 17.68 11.35 12.57
N GLU A 112 18.34 12.43 13.02
CA GLU A 112 18.61 12.64 14.45
C GLU A 112 17.35 12.79 15.32
N LEU A 113 16.24 13.30 14.76
CA LEU A 113 14.97 13.39 15.47
C LEU A 113 14.24 12.04 15.59
N GLU A 114 14.55 11.09 14.71
CA GLU A 114 13.87 9.78 14.66
C GLU A 114 13.98 9.03 16.01
N THR A 115 15.18 8.92 16.55
CA THR A 115 15.42 8.29 17.86
C THR A 115 14.66 9.00 18.99
N GLN A 116 14.56 10.32 18.94
CA GLN A 116 13.87 11.11 19.95
C GLN A 116 12.35 10.95 19.88
N VAL A 117 11.79 10.85 18.68
CA VAL A 117 10.36 10.56 18.46
C VAL A 117 10.03 9.13 18.88
N LEU A 118 10.85 8.15 18.51
CA LEU A 118 10.67 6.75 18.85
C LEU A 118 10.63 6.52 20.38
N HIS A 119 11.47 7.22 21.14
CA HIS A 119 11.49 7.15 22.60
C HIS A 119 10.45 8.06 23.28
N GLY A 120 9.58 8.73 22.53
CA GLY A 120 8.55 9.63 23.04
C GLY A 120 9.09 10.94 23.65
N LEU A 121 10.37 11.24 23.46
CA LEU A 121 11.02 12.46 23.96
C LEU A 121 10.56 13.70 23.19
N ARG A 122 10.19 13.53 21.93
CA ARG A 122 9.69 14.59 21.05
C ARG A 122 8.51 14.12 20.22
N ARG A 123 7.78 15.10 19.62
CA ARG A 123 6.73 14.84 18.64
C ARG A 123 7.27 15.06 17.23
N PRO A 124 6.75 14.35 16.21
CA PRO A 124 7.14 14.57 14.82
C PRO A 124 6.83 15.98 14.36
N ILE A 125 7.54 16.45 13.36
CA ILE A 125 7.26 17.71 12.69
C ILE A 125 5.99 17.54 11.86
N HIS A 126 4.98 18.37 12.12
CA HIS A 126 3.67 18.29 11.47
C HIS A 126 3.34 19.49 10.57
N ARG A 127 4.24 20.52 10.51
CA ARG A 127 4.16 21.60 9.55
C ARG A 127 5.56 22.04 9.15
N LEU A 128 5.71 22.30 7.84
CA LEU A 128 6.94 22.77 7.21
C LEU A 128 6.68 24.06 6.42
N VAL A 129 7.64 24.97 6.43
CA VAL A 129 7.67 26.16 5.58
C VAL A 129 9.06 26.28 4.96
N ALA A 130 9.16 26.29 3.65
CA ALA A 130 10.42 26.54 2.95
C ALA A 130 10.82 28.01 3.06
N ILE A 131 12.11 28.25 3.32
CA ILE A 131 12.70 29.58 3.48
C ILE A 131 13.81 29.73 2.46
N GLY A 132 13.64 30.66 1.50
CA GLY A 132 14.61 30.80 0.42
C GLY A 132 14.74 29.50 -0.41
N GLU A 133 15.96 29.17 -0.82
CA GLU A 133 16.20 28.06 -1.75
C GLU A 133 16.48 26.72 -1.08
N ASN A 134 17.28 26.72 0.00
CA ASN A 134 17.84 25.51 0.61
C ASN A 134 17.61 25.41 2.11
N ALA A 135 16.63 26.14 2.66
CA ALA A 135 16.30 26.11 4.07
C ALA A 135 14.82 25.87 4.32
N CYS A 136 14.52 25.33 5.48
CA CYS A 136 13.16 25.01 5.89
C CYS A 136 13.01 25.23 7.40
N ILE A 137 11.84 25.70 7.82
CA ILE A 137 11.45 25.72 9.23
C ILE A 137 10.34 24.70 9.41
N GLY A 138 10.48 23.84 10.42
CA GLY A 138 9.48 22.88 10.83
C GLY A 138 9.00 23.12 12.24
N ILE A 139 7.73 22.80 12.52
CA ILE A 139 7.20 22.80 13.88
C ILE A 139 6.70 21.41 14.28
N SER A 140 7.05 21.00 15.50
CA SER A 140 6.36 19.92 16.22
C SER A 140 5.31 20.52 17.17
N ALA A 141 4.73 19.71 18.03
CA ALA A 141 3.72 20.20 18.99
C ALA A 141 4.23 21.33 19.89
N ASP A 142 5.54 21.41 20.18
CA ASP A 142 6.11 22.37 21.14
C ASP A 142 7.50 22.92 20.75
N TYR A 143 8.07 22.50 19.61
CA TYR A 143 9.36 22.94 19.10
C TYR A 143 9.25 23.58 17.72
N VAL A 144 10.08 24.60 17.48
CA VAL A 144 10.43 25.11 16.15
C VAL A 144 11.83 24.63 15.80
N TYR A 145 12.01 24.13 14.59
CA TYR A 145 13.28 23.65 14.05
C TYR A 145 13.67 24.43 12.82
N TYR A 146 14.91 24.83 12.70
CA TYR A 146 15.47 25.44 11.50
C TYR A 146 16.49 24.52 10.85
N PHE A 147 16.22 24.13 9.60
CA PHE A 147 17.08 23.31 8.77
C PHE A 147 17.66 24.15 7.62
N ALA A 148 18.94 23.98 7.35
CA ALA A 148 19.58 24.49 6.15
C ALA A 148 20.50 23.43 5.57
N GLU A 149 20.48 23.27 4.25
CA GLU A 149 21.26 22.27 3.52
C GLU A 149 21.09 20.82 4.07
N GLY A 150 19.89 20.50 4.55
CA GLY A 150 19.56 19.17 5.11
C GLY A 150 20.07 18.93 6.54
N VAL A 151 20.63 19.92 7.22
CA VAL A 151 21.14 19.82 8.59
C VAL A 151 20.33 20.70 9.53
N LEU A 152 20.03 20.18 10.74
CA LEU A 152 19.43 20.98 11.80
C LEU A 152 20.43 22.03 12.29
N GLN A 153 20.09 23.29 12.10
CA GLN A 153 20.89 24.42 12.54
C GLN A 153 20.55 24.88 13.95
N ARG A 154 19.25 24.91 14.25
CA ARG A 154 18.72 25.42 15.53
C ARG A 154 17.37 24.80 15.89
N GLU A 155 17.08 24.81 17.19
CA GLU A 155 15.77 24.45 17.75
C GLU A 155 15.36 25.45 18.83
N PHE A 156 14.04 25.65 18.99
CA PHE A 156 13.45 26.58 19.95
C PHE A 156 12.18 26.02 20.57
N ARG A 157 11.99 26.20 21.88
CA ARG A 157 10.85 25.63 22.62
C ARG A 157 10.13 26.60 23.56
N LEU A 158 10.88 27.56 24.16
CA LEU A 158 10.36 28.36 25.25
C LEU A 158 9.85 29.72 24.73
N TRP A 159 8.69 30.16 25.18
CA TRP A 159 7.94 31.28 24.60
C TRP A 159 7.66 32.38 25.62
N GLY A 160 7.82 33.63 25.18
CA GLY A 160 7.49 34.83 25.96
C GLY A 160 8.35 35.03 27.21
N ALA A 161 8.09 36.10 27.96
CA ALA A 161 8.88 36.49 29.13
C ALA A 161 8.90 35.44 30.25
N ASN A 162 7.88 34.58 30.32
CA ASN A 162 7.73 33.56 31.36
C ASN A 162 8.30 32.20 30.93
N GLN A 163 8.93 32.10 29.75
CA GLN A 163 9.47 30.86 29.18
C GLN A 163 8.49 29.68 29.23
N SER A 164 7.23 29.93 28.89
CA SER A 164 6.19 28.91 28.89
C SER A 164 6.30 27.98 27.67
N ILE A 165 5.83 26.75 27.79
CA ILE A 165 5.69 25.82 26.65
C ILE A 165 4.31 26.04 26.04
N LEU A 166 4.24 26.32 24.74
CA LEU A 166 2.99 26.48 23.98
C LEU A 166 2.81 25.32 23.03
N THR A 167 1.53 25.01 22.75
CA THR A 167 1.20 24.11 21.65
C THR A 167 1.20 24.88 20.34
N LEU A 168 2.06 24.42 19.40
CA LEU A 168 2.23 25.03 18.09
C LEU A 168 1.33 24.29 17.08
N ASN A 169 0.61 25.03 16.25
CA ASN A 169 -0.37 24.46 15.33
C ASN A 169 -0.04 24.74 13.86
N THR A 170 0.52 25.91 13.56
CA THR A 170 0.76 26.37 12.18
C THR A 170 1.89 27.35 12.14
N ILE A 171 2.47 27.54 10.94
CA ILE A 171 3.60 28.43 10.71
C ILE A 171 3.48 29.09 9.34
N ALA A 172 3.90 30.33 9.21
CA ALA A 172 4.01 31.06 7.94
C ALA A 172 5.23 31.99 7.94
N GLU A 173 5.83 32.20 6.77
CA GLU A 173 6.81 33.28 6.56
C GLU A 173 6.09 34.49 5.98
N TYR A 174 6.27 35.64 6.61
CA TYR A 174 5.68 36.91 6.15
C TYR A 174 6.68 38.04 6.35
N LYS A 175 7.06 38.71 5.25
CA LYS A 175 8.02 39.83 5.22
C LYS A 175 9.35 39.51 5.90
N GLY A 176 9.92 38.34 5.63
CA GLY A 176 11.20 37.89 6.16
C GLY A 176 11.19 37.51 7.64
N LYS A 177 10.01 37.43 8.26
CA LYS A 177 9.83 36.97 9.65
C LYS A 177 8.97 35.71 9.69
N ILE A 178 9.18 34.92 10.74
CA ILE A 178 8.43 33.68 10.96
C ILE A 178 7.29 33.96 11.96
N TYR A 179 6.07 33.64 11.56
CA TYR A 179 4.89 33.73 12.37
C TYR A 179 4.40 32.33 12.75
N VAL A 180 4.17 32.11 14.02
CA VAL A 180 3.72 30.82 14.55
C VAL A 180 2.36 30.97 15.20
N GLY A 181 1.37 30.25 14.71
CA GLY A 181 0.05 30.13 15.31
C GLY A 181 0.07 29.09 16.42
N THR A 182 -0.35 29.49 17.61
CA THR A 182 -0.29 28.67 18.82
C THR A 182 -1.66 28.48 19.46
N SER A 183 -1.71 27.72 20.55
CA SER A 183 -2.91 27.59 21.39
C SER A 183 -3.34 28.89 22.05
N GLN A 184 -2.51 29.96 22.10
CA GLN A 184 -2.77 31.22 22.79
C GLN A 184 -2.77 32.45 21.88
N GLY A 185 -2.52 32.32 20.60
CA GLY A 185 -2.46 33.41 19.62
C GLY A 185 -1.32 33.29 18.66
N VAL A 186 -0.92 34.37 17.99
CA VAL A 186 0.17 34.42 17.03
C VAL A 186 1.41 34.99 17.71
N TYR A 187 2.56 34.33 17.42
CA TYR A 187 3.89 34.76 17.83
C TYR A 187 4.74 35.03 16.61
N VAL A 188 5.66 35.98 16.68
CA VAL A 188 6.56 36.37 15.59
C VAL A 188 8.02 36.33 16.03
N SER A 189 8.92 35.93 15.15
CA SER A 189 10.37 36.00 15.36
C SER A 189 10.82 37.46 15.45
N GLU A 190 11.63 37.80 16.46
CA GLU A 190 12.12 39.20 16.68
C GLU A 190 13.09 39.64 15.58
N GLU A 191 13.86 38.69 15.03
CA GLU A 191 14.80 38.94 13.92
C GLU A 191 14.49 38.01 12.73
N ALA A 192 15.10 38.36 11.58
CA ALA A 192 14.98 37.52 10.40
C ALA A 192 15.54 36.12 10.65
N ILE A 193 14.91 35.15 10.13
CA ILE A 193 15.20 33.69 10.04
C ILE A 193 16.37 33.19 10.90
N GLY A 194 16.05 32.39 11.91
CA GLY A 194 17.01 31.54 12.63
C GLY A 194 17.41 32.00 14.03
N LEU A 195 16.78 33.03 14.62
CA LEU A 195 17.02 33.44 16.00
C LEU A 195 15.96 32.99 16.99
N PRO A 196 16.35 32.71 18.25
CA PRO A 196 15.53 31.97 19.21
C PRO A 196 14.47 32.79 19.95
N ASN A 197 14.26 34.06 19.60
CA ASN A 197 13.32 34.91 20.31
C ASN A 197 12.05 35.11 19.51
N TYR A 198 10.92 34.74 20.14
CA TYR A 198 9.58 34.97 19.60
C TYR A 198 8.78 35.80 20.59
N SER A 199 8.18 36.87 20.12
CA SER A 199 7.28 37.72 20.88
C SER A 199 5.83 37.55 20.38
N ARG A 200 4.87 37.84 21.26
CA ARG A 200 3.44 37.82 20.90
C ARG A 200 3.15 38.89 19.86
N PHE A 201 2.48 38.52 18.79
CA PHE A 201 2.12 39.45 17.72
C PHE A 201 0.66 39.92 17.84
N GLY A 202 0.50 41.17 18.27
CA GLY A 202 -0.82 41.80 18.39
C GLY A 202 -1.72 41.21 19.48
N ALA A 203 -3.00 41.59 19.46
CA ALA A 203 -3.98 41.26 20.50
C ALA A 203 -4.81 40.01 20.17
N LEU A 204 -4.63 39.37 19.00
CA LEU A 204 -5.39 38.16 18.65
C LEU A 204 -5.03 37.00 19.59
N SER A 205 -6.04 36.56 20.36
CA SER A 205 -5.90 35.51 21.37
C SER A 205 -6.73 34.26 20.99
N GLY A 206 -6.39 33.12 21.58
CA GLY A 206 -7.05 31.85 21.33
C GLY A 206 -6.26 30.92 20.39
N LYS A 207 -6.84 29.77 20.10
CA LYS A 207 -6.17 28.73 19.29
C LYS A 207 -6.17 29.13 17.83
N ILE A 208 -4.97 29.34 17.27
CA ILE A 208 -4.76 29.62 15.86
C ILE A 208 -4.40 28.30 15.16
N VAL A 209 -5.17 27.90 14.16
CA VAL A 209 -5.01 26.59 13.48
C VAL A 209 -4.43 26.68 12.09
N SER A 210 -4.55 27.83 11.41
CA SER A 210 -3.94 28.09 10.12
C SER A 210 -3.47 29.52 9.97
N LEU A 211 -2.38 29.72 9.25
CA LEU A 211 -1.88 31.01 8.80
C LEU A 211 -1.65 30.94 7.30
N ALA A 212 -2.04 32.00 6.59
CA ALA A 212 -1.75 32.20 5.18
C ALA A 212 -1.33 33.65 4.92
N THR A 213 -0.56 33.89 3.89
CA THR A 213 0.03 35.19 3.65
C THR A 213 0.20 35.47 2.17
N ASP A 214 0.15 36.76 1.82
CA ASP A 214 0.76 37.35 0.62
C ASP A 214 1.81 38.38 1.06
N ASN A 215 2.27 39.20 0.13
CA ASN A 215 3.28 40.23 0.48
C ASN A 215 2.73 41.37 1.37
N ASN A 216 1.41 41.52 1.50
CA ASN A 216 0.76 42.68 2.15
C ASN A 216 -0.03 42.33 3.39
N HIS A 217 -0.55 41.08 3.48
CA HIS A 217 -1.46 40.67 4.54
C HIS A 217 -1.05 39.33 5.13
N LEU A 218 -1.30 39.17 6.41
CA LEU A 218 -1.27 37.90 7.13
C LEU A 218 -2.70 37.56 7.56
N ILE A 219 -3.16 36.36 7.16
CA ILE A 219 -4.49 35.82 7.48
C ILE A 219 -4.31 34.75 8.56
N ALA A 220 -5.21 34.77 9.56
CA ALA A 220 -5.24 33.76 10.61
C ALA A 220 -6.62 33.12 10.72
N VAL A 221 -6.65 31.81 10.91
CA VAL A 221 -7.83 31.06 11.33
C VAL A 221 -7.76 30.84 12.83
N ARG A 222 -8.70 31.46 13.54
CA ARG A 222 -8.92 31.20 14.97
C ARG A 222 -10.00 30.13 15.12
N SER A 223 -9.65 29.02 15.76
CA SER A 223 -10.60 27.95 16.07
C SER A 223 -11.50 28.35 17.24
N LEU A 224 -12.79 28.12 17.12
CA LEU A 224 -13.78 28.20 18.17
C LEU A 224 -14.04 26.81 18.78
N SER A 225 -14.88 26.72 19.82
CA SER A 225 -15.33 25.41 20.34
C SER A 225 -16.11 24.62 19.30
N VAL A 226 -16.91 25.29 18.49
CA VAL A 226 -17.53 24.79 17.27
C VAL A 226 -17.40 25.90 16.24
N GLY A 227 -16.66 25.61 15.12
CA GLY A 227 -16.48 26.59 14.05
C GLY A 227 -15.14 27.35 14.09
N TYR A 228 -15.05 28.42 13.30
CA TYR A 228 -13.84 29.22 13.13
C TYR A 228 -14.15 30.70 12.85
N GLU A 229 -13.12 31.53 13.01
CA GLU A 229 -13.10 32.90 12.55
C GLU A 229 -11.89 33.14 11.64
N LEU A 230 -12.09 33.98 10.62
CA LEU A 230 -11.01 34.53 9.79
C LEU A 230 -10.65 35.92 10.28
N TRP A 231 -9.37 36.16 10.44
CA TRP A 231 -8.79 37.42 10.85
C TRP A 231 -7.68 37.82 9.88
N HIS A 232 -7.52 39.11 9.61
CA HIS A 232 -6.37 39.61 8.85
C HIS A 232 -5.67 40.76 9.60
N VAL A 233 -4.42 40.95 9.23
CA VAL A 233 -3.58 42.06 9.67
C VAL A 233 -2.70 42.54 8.53
N SER A 234 -2.50 43.84 8.41
CA SER A 234 -1.47 44.46 7.57
C SER A 234 -0.50 45.27 8.43
N ASP A 235 0.56 45.83 7.86
CA ASP A 235 1.59 46.57 8.61
C ASP A 235 1.08 47.77 9.37
N GLN A 236 -0.03 48.38 8.95
CA GLN A 236 -0.56 49.61 9.46
C GLN A 236 -1.85 49.47 10.27
N GLU A 237 -2.38 48.25 10.35
CA GLU A 237 -3.70 48.00 10.96
C GLU A 237 -3.64 46.90 12.01
N PRO A 238 -4.47 46.99 13.10
CA PRO A 238 -4.62 45.92 14.08
C PRO A 238 -5.33 44.71 13.43
N TRP A 239 -5.28 43.54 14.11
CA TRP A 239 -6.05 42.38 13.73
C TRP A 239 -7.54 42.73 13.56
N THR A 240 -8.08 42.54 12.38
CA THR A 240 -9.47 42.79 12.00
C THR A 240 -10.17 41.50 11.65
N LYS A 241 -11.34 41.25 12.22
CA LYS A 241 -12.15 40.07 11.90
C LYS A 241 -12.82 40.25 10.54
N ILE A 242 -12.69 39.24 9.68
CA ILE A 242 -13.28 39.18 8.34
C ILE A 242 -14.66 38.52 8.45
N VAL A 243 -14.71 37.27 8.96
CA VAL A 243 -15.91 36.44 9.01
C VAL A 243 -15.88 35.48 10.19
N GLU A 244 -17.04 35.00 10.61
CA GLU A 244 -17.24 33.99 11.63
C GLU A 244 -18.15 32.86 11.07
N ARG A 245 -17.72 31.62 11.22
CA ARG A 245 -18.45 30.41 10.82
C ARG A 245 -18.64 29.50 12.05
N PRO A 246 -19.82 29.51 12.69
CA PRO A 246 -19.99 28.86 14.00
C PRO A 246 -20.20 27.35 13.95
N THR A 247 -20.34 26.73 12.77
CA THR A 247 -20.75 25.32 12.63
C THR A 247 -19.76 24.44 11.89
N VAL A 248 -18.68 25.01 11.34
CA VAL A 248 -17.73 24.29 10.45
C VAL A 248 -16.31 24.41 11.01
N LEU A 249 -15.56 23.33 10.98
CA LEU A 249 -14.13 23.30 11.33
C LEU A 249 -13.28 23.37 10.08
N VAL A 250 -12.25 24.21 10.11
CA VAL A 250 -11.27 24.38 9.05
C VAL A 250 -9.87 24.26 9.66
N ASN A 251 -9.00 23.50 8.99
CA ASN A 251 -7.63 23.24 9.45
C ASN A 251 -6.58 23.93 8.59
N ASN A 252 -6.94 24.40 7.40
CA ASN A 252 -5.98 24.96 6.46
C ASN A 252 -6.66 26.00 5.55
N ILE A 253 -5.93 27.03 5.16
CA ILE A 253 -6.37 28.02 4.19
C ILE A 253 -5.22 28.38 3.26
N SER A 254 -5.52 28.95 2.10
CA SER A 254 -4.56 29.68 1.28
C SER A 254 -5.05 31.10 1.03
N PHE A 255 -4.12 31.99 0.72
CA PHE A 255 -4.45 33.39 0.42
C PHE A 255 -3.64 33.88 -0.77
N ARG A 256 -4.31 34.45 -1.74
CA ARG A 256 -3.68 35.02 -2.93
C ARG A 256 -4.58 36.07 -3.58
N ASN A 257 -4.00 37.21 -4.00
CA ASN A 257 -4.68 38.27 -4.72
C ASN A 257 -5.98 38.76 -4.03
N GLY A 258 -5.93 38.89 -2.69
CA GLY A 258 -7.08 39.33 -1.91
C GLY A 258 -8.19 38.29 -1.69
N GLN A 259 -7.99 37.05 -2.16
CA GLN A 259 -8.94 35.95 -1.98
C GLN A 259 -8.37 34.88 -1.03
N ILE A 260 -9.14 34.57 0.00
CA ILE A 260 -8.88 33.50 0.95
C ILE A 260 -9.66 32.28 0.49
N LEU A 261 -8.97 31.19 0.17
CA LEU A 261 -9.61 29.90 -0.11
C LEU A 261 -9.74 29.10 1.16
N VAL A 262 -10.97 28.71 1.47
CA VAL A 262 -11.33 28.00 2.70
C VAL A 262 -11.92 26.64 2.33
N PRO A 263 -11.14 25.55 2.44
CA PRO A 263 -11.63 24.20 2.22
C PRO A 263 -12.44 23.74 3.46
N GLU A 264 -13.76 23.74 3.33
CA GLU A 264 -14.68 23.15 4.27
C GLU A 264 -14.93 21.66 3.97
N PRO A 265 -15.45 20.87 4.90
CA PRO A 265 -15.63 19.41 4.69
C PRO A 265 -16.44 19.03 3.44
N THR A 266 -17.45 19.84 3.10
CA THR A 266 -18.39 19.58 1.98
C THR A 266 -18.35 20.64 0.88
N ALA A 267 -17.58 21.72 1.05
CA ALA A 267 -17.53 22.84 0.11
C ALA A 267 -16.15 23.48 0.04
N LEU A 268 -15.85 24.16 -1.05
CA LEU A 268 -14.75 25.11 -1.16
C LEU A 268 -15.31 26.52 -1.29
N ILE A 269 -14.92 27.37 -0.36
CA ILE A 269 -15.41 28.76 -0.29
C ILE A 269 -14.23 29.71 -0.57
N SER A 270 -14.50 30.78 -1.32
CA SER A 270 -13.63 31.94 -1.46
C SER A 270 -14.20 33.07 -0.60
N VAL A 271 -13.33 33.74 0.15
CA VAL A 271 -13.69 34.91 1.01
C VAL A 271 -12.75 36.05 0.69
N ASP A 272 -13.28 37.24 0.40
CA ASP A 272 -12.43 38.43 0.25
C ASP A 272 -12.15 39.13 1.60
N LEU A 273 -11.26 40.10 1.60
CA LEU A 273 -10.88 40.82 2.81
C LEU A 273 -12.05 41.67 3.40
N GLY A 274 -13.11 41.96 2.60
CA GLY A 274 -14.34 42.61 3.02
C GLY A 274 -15.37 41.65 3.60
N GLY A 275 -15.11 40.36 3.62
CA GLY A 275 -16.00 39.32 4.14
C GLY A 275 -17.07 38.85 3.15
N GLN A 276 -16.95 39.19 1.84
CA GLN A 276 -17.83 38.66 0.81
C GLN A 276 -17.43 37.21 0.53
N GLU A 277 -18.41 36.32 0.55
CA GLU A 277 -18.23 34.89 0.39
C GLU A 277 -18.79 34.44 -0.96
N GLN A 278 -18.08 33.50 -1.60
CA GLN A 278 -18.50 32.80 -2.80
C GLN A 278 -18.21 31.30 -2.66
N THR A 279 -19.24 30.46 -2.81
CA THR A 279 -19.03 29.02 -2.94
C THR A 279 -18.50 28.72 -4.34
N LEU A 280 -17.26 28.21 -4.40
CA LEU A 280 -16.61 27.82 -5.65
C LEU A 280 -16.97 26.38 -6.02
N TYR A 281 -17.22 25.54 -5.04
CA TYR A 281 -17.52 24.12 -5.22
C TYR A 281 -18.31 23.58 -4.01
N ASP A 282 -19.25 22.67 -4.31
CA ASP A 282 -20.12 22.03 -3.30
C ASP A 282 -20.27 20.53 -3.65
N ASP A 283 -20.35 19.67 -2.66
CA ASP A 283 -20.60 18.22 -2.81
C ASP A 283 -21.94 17.93 -3.50
N ALA A 284 -22.92 18.83 -3.38
CA ALA A 284 -24.20 18.72 -4.11
C ALA A 284 -24.05 18.69 -5.64
N LEU A 285 -22.90 19.13 -6.16
CA LEU A 285 -22.56 19.15 -7.59
C LEU A 285 -21.83 17.87 -8.05
N LEU A 286 -21.57 16.91 -7.15
CA LEU A 286 -20.90 15.66 -7.43
C LEU A 286 -21.89 14.53 -7.75
N PRO A 287 -21.51 13.54 -8.57
CA PRO A 287 -22.26 12.30 -8.69
C PRO A 287 -22.46 11.63 -7.32
N LEU A 288 -23.55 10.89 -7.15
CA LEU A 288 -23.86 10.12 -5.95
C LEU A 288 -22.65 9.27 -5.51
N GLY A 289 -22.29 9.36 -4.23
CA GLY A 289 -21.16 8.63 -3.66
C GLY A 289 -19.80 9.33 -3.75
N HIS A 290 -19.68 10.47 -4.44
CA HIS A 290 -18.47 11.25 -4.49
C HIS A 290 -18.54 12.46 -3.56
N GLN A 291 -17.52 12.68 -2.74
CA GLN A 291 -17.35 13.85 -1.88
C GLN A 291 -16.12 14.63 -2.32
N LEU A 292 -16.17 15.96 -2.24
CA LEU A 292 -14.99 16.79 -2.51
C LEU A 292 -13.92 16.53 -1.44
N GLY A 293 -14.30 16.63 -0.16
CA GLY A 293 -13.35 16.48 0.94
C GLY A 293 -12.11 17.35 0.74
N ALA A 294 -12.29 18.63 0.38
CA ALA A 294 -11.17 19.53 0.14
C ALA A 294 -10.34 19.68 1.42
N VAL A 295 -9.02 19.46 1.32
CA VAL A 295 -8.07 19.63 2.43
C VAL A 295 -7.19 20.85 2.24
N TYR A 296 -6.94 21.24 1.00
CA TYR A 296 -6.22 22.45 0.63
C TYR A 296 -6.62 22.88 -0.78
N ALA A 297 -6.65 24.20 -1.03
CA ALA A 297 -6.88 24.75 -2.37
C ALA A 297 -6.00 25.98 -2.58
N PHE A 298 -5.61 26.25 -3.81
CA PHE A 298 -4.78 27.41 -4.16
C PHE A 298 -4.97 27.82 -5.62
N TYR A 299 -4.70 29.09 -5.93
CA TYR A 299 -4.59 29.58 -7.29
C TYR A 299 -3.14 29.51 -7.78
N ALA A 300 -2.91 28.89 -8.95
CA ALA A 300 -1.64 28.99 -9.66
C ALA A 300 -1.40 30.42 -10.20
N PRO A 301 -0.19 30.75 -10.69
CA PRO A 301 0.11 32.08 -11.23
C PRO A 301 -0.78 32.52 -12.38
N ASP A 302 -1.29 31.60 -13.16
CA ASP A 302 -2.21 31.86 -14.30
C ASP A 302 -3.69 32.02 -13.89
N GLY A 303 -3.99 31.91 -12.58
CA GLY A 303 -5.34 31.99 -12.05
C GLY A 303 -6.10 30.65 -12.04
N THR A 304 -5.50 29.56 -12.50
CA THR A 304 -6.12 28.25 -12.43
C THR A 304 -6.24 27.77 -10.98
N LEU A 305 -7.44 27.29 -10.60
CA LEU A 305 -7.71 26.74 -9.27
C LEU A 305 -7.28 25.28 -9.19
N TYR A 306 -6.51 24.96 -8.15
CA TYR A 306 -6.15 23.58 -7.78
C TYR A 306 -6.73 23.24 -6.41
N VAL A 307 -7.25 22.02 -6.28
CA VAL A 307 -7.84 21.50 -5.04
C VAL A 307 -7.24 20.15 -4.70
N ALA A 308 -6.59 20.07 -3.55
CA ALA A 308 -6.19 18.81 -2.94
C ALA A 308 -7.38 18.22 -2.19
N SER A 309 -7.85 17.07 -2.61
CA SER A 309 -9.04 16.39 -2.11
C SER A 309 -8.67 15.11 -1.37
N LYS A 310 -9.33 14.87 -0.23
CA LYS A 310 -9.20 13.62 0.54
C LYS A 310 -9.70 12.39 -0.22
N TYR A 311 -10.58 12.58 -1.21
CA TYR A 311 -11.23 11.47 -1.91
C TYR A 311 -10.93 11.40 -3.41
N GLN A 312 -10.42 12.49 -4.00
CA GLN A 312 -10.18 12.60 -5.44
C GLN A 312 -8.74 13.00 -5.80
N GLY A 313 -7.83 13.12 -4.81
CA GLY A 313 -6.46 13.52 -5.05
C GLY A 313 -6.33 14.99 -5.47
N LEU A 314 -5.50 15.29 -6.45
CA LEU A 314 -5.30 16.65 -6.95
C LEU A 314 -6.24 16.90 -8.13
N LEU A 315 -7.11 17.89 -7.99
CA LEU A 315 -8.01 18.39 -9.02
C LEU A 315 -7.49 19.71 -9.58
N ARG A 316 -7.58 19.89 -10.89
CA ARG A 316 -7.42 21.14 -11.62
C ARG A 316 -8.80 21.62 -12.06
N ILE A 317 -9.14 22.87 -11.76
CA ILE A 317 -10.41 23.49 -12.18
C ILE A 317 -10.07 24.68 -13.08
N ALA A 318 -10.28 24.49 -14.38
CA ALA A 318 -10.06 25.55 -15.36
C ALA A 318 -11.29 26.46 -15.51
N GLY A 319 -11.18 27.56 -16.26
CA GLY A 319 -12.28 28.47 -16.55
C GLY A 319 -13.52 27.73 -17.02
N ALA A 320 -14.72 28.24 -16.73
CA ALA A 320 -16.03 27.61 -16.97
C ALA A 320 -16.32 26.31 -16.15
N GLY A 321 -15.49 25.97 -15.15
CA GLY A 321 -15.73 24.86 -14.25
C GLY A 321 -15.33 23.48 -14.81
N GLU A 322 -14.54 23.42 -15.87
CA GLU A 322 -13.95 22.16 -16.35
C GLU A 322 -13.02 21.57 -15.30
N LYS A 323 -13.29 20.33 -14.90
CA LYS A 323 -12.55 19.59 -13.87
C LYS A 323 -11.67 18.56 -14.53
N GLU A 324 -10.40 18.57 -14.17
CA GLU A 324 -9.44 17.54 -14.54
C GLU A 324 -8.89 16.88 -13.28
N LEU A 325 -9.02 15.56 -13.21
CA LEU A 325 -8.37 14.75 -12.17
C LEU A 325 -6.91 14.54 -12.58
N LEU A 326 -5.98 15.00 -11.75
CA LEU A 326 -4.55 14.87 -12.00
C LEU A 326 -3.95 13.60 -11.40
N ALA A 327 -4.65 12.94 -10.49
CA ALA A 327 -4.18 11.69 -9.91
C ALA A 327 -3.94 10.63 -11.00
N PRO A 328 -2.78 9.96 -11.00
CA PRO A 328 -2.53 8.85 -11.92
C PRO A 328 -3.42 7.66 -11.55
N THR A 329 -3.54 6.69 -12.48
CA THR A 329 -4.22 5.42 -12.22
C THR A 329 -3.69 4.80 -10.93
N SER A 330 -4.55 4.68 -9.93
CA SER A 330 -4.21 4.15 -8.60
C SER A 330 -5.48 3.90 -7.78
N PRO A 331 -5.40 3.11 -6.67
CA PRO A 331 -6.53 2.91 -5.77
C PRO A 331 -7.01 4.23 -5.17
N ALA A 332 -8.33 4.40 -5.01
CA ALA A 332 -8.92 5.55 -4.32
C ALA A 332 -8.88 5.43 -2.78
N PHE A 333 -8.14 4.47 -2.25
CA PHE A 333 -7.94 4.22 -0.81
C PHE A 333 -6.46 3.97 -0.50
N VAL A 334 -6.01 4.31 0.70
CA VAL A 334 -4.61 4.13 1.13
C VAL A 334 -4.39 2.71 1.65
N GLY A 335 -5.09 2.32 2.73
CA GLY A 335 -4.96 0.97 3.30
C GLY A 335 -5.68 -0.07 2.46
N CYS A 336 -5.03 -1.18 2.19
CA CYS A 336 -5.61 -2.33 1.50
C CYS A 336 -5.75 -3.49 2.49
N SER A 337 -6.95 -4.11 2.53
CA SER A 337 -7.24 -5.24 3.43
C SER A 337 -7.16 -6.59 2.73
N HIS A 338 -7.53 -6.66 1.44
CA HIS A 338 -7.55 -7.90 0.68
C HIS A 338 -7.02 -7.68 -0.74
N ILE A 339 -6.30 -8.67 -1.26
CA ILE A 339 -5.79 -8.70 -2.63
C ILE A 339 -6.19 -10.00 -3.28
N LEU A 340 -6.68 -9.93 -4.52
CA LEU A 340 -6.92 -11.10 -5.36
C LEU A 340 -6.15 -10.97 -6.68
N ALA A 341 -5.24 -11.89 -6.94
CA ALA A 341 -4.66 -12.06 -8.27
C ALA A 341 -5.62 -12.87 -9.14
N ILE A 342 -6.15 -12.25 -10.21
CA ILE A 342 -7.07 -12.91 -11.14
C ILE A 342 -6.29 -13.78 -12.14
N GLY A 343 -5.08 -13.39 -12.46
CA GLY A 343 -4.19 -14.03 -13.42
C GLY A 343 -3.85 -13.13 -14.60
N SER A 344 -2.78 -13.46 -15.33
CA SER A 344 -2.32 -12.70 -16.52
C SER A 344 -2.14 -11.19 -16.28
N GLY A 345 -1.59 -10.83 -15.10
CA GLY A 345 -1.35 -9.43 -14.74
C GLY A 345 -2.59 -8.65 -14.29
N GLU A 346 -3.70 -9.31 -14.02
CA GLU A 346 -4.91 -8.65 -13.48
C GLU A 346 -5.10 -8.95 -12.01
N MET A 347 -5.56 -7.93 -11.26
CA MET A 347 -5.83 -8.05 -9.85
C MET A 347 -6.97 -7.17 -9.36
N VAL A 348 -7.49 -7.51 -8.19
CA VAL A 348 -8.42 -6.69 -7.43
C VAL A 348 -7.80 -6.37 -6.07
N LEU A 349 -7.80 -5.09 -5.74
CA LEU A 349 -7.47 -4.59 -4.41
C LEU A 349 -8.77 -4.17 -3.73
N ALA A 350 -8.92 -4.54 -2.47
CA ALA A 350 -10.10 -4.19 -1.70
C ALA A 350 -9.73 -3.45 -0.41
N ASN A 351 -10.53 -2.44 -0.08
CA ASN A 351 -10.53 -1.81 1.23
C ASN A 351 -11.63 -2.43 2.09
N GLY A 352 -11.32 -2.80 3.34
CA GLY A 352 -12.28 -3.47 4.20
C GLY A 352 -11.77 -3.67 5.62
N GLU A 353 -12.48 -4.46 6.38
CA GLU A 353 -12.13 -4.79 7.76
C GLU A 353 -11.14 -5.93 7.84
N LEU A 354 -10.15 -5.77 8.70
CA LEU A 354 -9.15 -6.81 9.02
C LEU A 354 -9.62 -7.76 10.13
N GLN A 355 -10.63 -7.35 10.91
CA GLN A 355 -11.22 -8.15 11.99
C GLN A 355 -12.72 -7.84 12.19
N PRO A 356 -13.53 -8.84 12.55
CA PRO A 356 -14.99 -8.72 12.59
C PRO A 356 -15.57 -7.88 13.74
N SER A 357 -14.79 -7.10 14.46
CA SER A 357 -15.21 -6.51 15.76
C SER A 357 -15.53 -5.02 15.76
N THR A 358 -15.20 -4.27 14.72
CA THR A 358 -15.47 -2.82 14.70
C THR A 358 -15.79 -2.38 13.27
N ALA A 359 -17.07 -2.16 12.99
CA ALA A 359 -17.55 -1.67 11.70
C ALA A 359 -17.07 -0.25 11.41
N LEU A 360 -15.85 -0.11 10.90
CA LEU A 360 -15.41 1.09 10.20
C LEU A 360 -15.82 0.93 8.73
N LEU A 361 -16.98 1.48 8.40
CA LEU A 361 -17.46 1.51 7.03
C LEU A 361 -16.50 2.36 6.19
N ALA A 362 -15.94 1.77 5.14
CA ALA A 362 -15.08 2.49 4.21
C ALA A 362 -15.90 3.48 3.39
N LYS A 363 -15.58 4.77 3.53
CA LYS A 363 -16.13 5.81 2.64
C LYS A 363 -15.30 5.88 1.38
N GLY A 364 -15.93 5.77 0.22
CA GLY A 364 -15.26 5.88 -1.07
C GLY A 364 -15.30 4.59 -1.91
N ALA A 365 -14.33 4.39 -2.79
CA ALA A 365 -14.23 3.20 -3.61
C ALA A 365 -13.78 2.00 -2.78
N PRO A 366 -14.58 0.96 -2.64
CA PRO A 366 -14.18 -0.22 -1.89
C PRO A 366 -13.28 -1.16 -2.68
N LEU A 367 -13.25 -1.06 -4.01
CA LEU A 367 -12.46 -1.91 -4.91
C LEU A 367 -11.66 -1.09 -5.92
N PHE A 368 -10.50 -1.64 -6.29
CA PHE A 368 -9.72 -1.19 -7.43
C PHE A 368 -9.35 -2.39 -8.31
N TYR A 369 -9.93 -2.45 -9.51
CA TYR A 369 -9.57 -3.43 -10.53
C TYR A 369 -8.39 -2.88 -11.33
N TYR A 370 -7.31 -3.65 -11.47
CA TYR A 370 -6.06 -3.19 -12.08
C TYR A 370 -5.48 -4.20 -13.05
N GLN A 371 -4.91 -3.70 -14.15
CA GLN A 371 -4.20 -4.45 -15.18
C GLN A 371 -2.75 -3.99 -15.22
N THR A 372 -1.82 -4.86 -14.86
CA THR A 372 -0.39 -4.52 -14.77
C THR A 372 0.26 -4.26 -16.12
N ASP A 373 -0.18 -4.98 -17.17
CA ASP A 373 0.41 -4.91 -18.51
C ASP A 373 0.15 -3.56 -19.20
N THR A 374 -1.04 -3.00 -19.01
CA THR A 374 -1.45 -1.72 -19.58
C THR A 374 -1.26 -0.56 -18.61
N ASN A 375 -1.02 -0.85 -17.33
CA ASN A 375 -1.04 0.12 -16.23
C ASN A 375 -2.37 0.88 -16.13
N GLU A 376 -3.47 0.20 -16.46
CA GLU A 376 -4.83 0.72 -16.38
C GLU A 376 -5.57 0.16 -15.17
N GLY A 377 -6.49 0.93 -14.61
CA GLY A 377 -7.29 0.49 -13.48
C GLY A 377 -8.51 1.34 -13.26
N THR A 378 -9.51 0.71 -12.67
CA THR A 378 -10.82 1.31 -12.42
C THR A 378 -11.16 1.21 -10.94
N ASN A 379 -11.47 2.36 -10.32
CA ASN A 379 -12.05 2.40 -8.99
C ASN A 379 -13.56 2.12 -9.08
N ILE A 380 -14.01 1.06 -8.40
CA ILE A 380 -15.41 0.61 -8.42
C ILE A 380 -16.11 1.18 -7.19
N TYR A 381 -17.12 2.01 -7.44
CA TYR A 381 -17.93 2.66 -6.41
C TYR A 381 -19.32 2.03 -6.36
N TRP A 382 -19.88 1.91 -5.17
CA TRP A 382 -21.31 1.60 -4.98
C TRP A 382 -21.95 2.45 -3.91
N GLU A 383 -23.28 2.49 -3.93
CA GLU A 383 -24.07 3.47 -3.17
C GLU A 383 -24.01 3.32 -1.65
N LYS A 384 -23.71 2.12 -1.14
CA LYS A 384 -23.67 1.86 0.31
C LYS A 384 -22.26 1.70 0.81
N GLU A 385 -21.97 2.33 1.93
CA GLU A 385 -20.74 2.08 2.67
C GLU A 385 -20.72 0.60 3.10
N THR A 386 -19.69 -0.14 2.70
CA THR A 386 -19.49 -1.53 3.08
C THR A 386 -17.99 -1.85 3.19
N SER A 387 -17.67 -2.85 3.99
CA SER A 387 -16.31 -3.38 4.09
C SER A 387 -16.23 -4.75 3.45
N VAL A 388 -15.18 -5.00 2.70
CA VAL A 388 -14.85 -6.34 2.16
C VAL A 388 -14.20 -7.15 3.29
N THR A 389 -14.67 -8.38 3.46
CA THR A 389 -14.21 -9.29 4.52
C THR A 389 -13.47 -10.50 3.97
N ASP A 390 -13.70 -10.83 2.69
CA ASP A 390 -12.98 -11.88 1.96
C ASP A 390 -13.17 -11.71 0.44
N LEU A 391 -12.28 -12.31 -0.35
CA LEU A 391 -12.21 -12.12 -1.79
C LEU A 391 -11.69 -13.39 -2.49
N VAL A 392 -12.49 -13.99 -3.40
CA VAL A 392 -12.12 -15.23 -4.08
C VAL A 392 -12.36 -15.19 -5.58
N LEU A 393 -11.49 -15.87 -6.34
CA LEU A 393 -11.61 -16.02 -7.78
C LEU A 393 -12.60 -17.14 -8.11
N VAL A 394 -13.70 -16.81 -8.79
CA VAL A 394 -14.70 -17.80 -9.23
C VAL A 394 -14.32 -18.42 -10.58
N ASN A 395 -13.90 -17.60 -11.54
CA ASN A 395 -13.49 -18.09 -12.86
C ASN A 395 -12.47 -17.12 -13.50
N ALA A 396 -11.27 -17.62 -13.72
CA ALA A 396 -10.18 -16.80 -14.29
C ALA A 396 -10.41 -16.43 -15.77
N ALA A 397 -11.09 -17.28 -16.56
CA ALA A 397 -11.30 -17.02 -17.98
C ALA A 397 -12.32 -15.90 -18.22
N SER A 398 -13.42 -15.87 -17.46
CA SER A 398 -14.40 -14.79 -17.49
C SER A 398 -14.06 -13.63 -16.56
N LYS A 399 -12.94 -13.72 -15.79
CA LYS A 399 -12.55 -12.72 -14.80
C LYS A 399 -13.65 -12.50 -13.73
N ARG A 400 -14.31 -13.58 -13.37
CA ARG A 400 -15.40 -13.58 -12.39
C ARG A 400 -14.84 -13.83 -11.00
N PHE A 401 -15.18 -12.98 -10.05
CA PHE A 401 -14.76 -13.09 -8.65
C PHE A 401 -15.91 -12.72 -7.70
N ALA A 402 -15.82 -13.23 -6.48
CA ALA A 402 -16.82 -13.00 -5.44
C ALA A 402 -16.20 -12.30 -4.23
N LEU A 403 -16.97 -11.39 -3.65
CA LEU A 403 -16.65 -10.68 -2.42
C LEU A 403 -17.60 -11.11 -1.30
N ALA A 404 -17.04 -11.38 -0.15
CA ALA A 404 -17.73 -11.34 1.12
C ALA A 404 -17.77 -9.89 1.63
N THR A 405 -18.86 -9.50 2.24
CA THR A 405 -18.99 -8.13 2.78
C THR A 405 -19.60 -8.12 4.17
N SER A 406 -19.35 -7.00 4.90
CA SER A 406 -19.86 -6.83 6.26
C SER A 406 -21.37 -6.54 6.33
N ASN A 407 -21.99 -6.06 5.25
CA ASN A 407 -23.38 -5.61 5.29
C ASN A 407 -24.14 -5.67 3.95
N ALA A 408 -23.49 -6.14 2.87
CA ALA A 408 -24.09 -6.24 1.53
C ALA A 408 -24.20 -7.70 1.04
N GLY A 409 -23.86 -8.67 1.88
CA GLY A 409 -23.89 -10.08 1.56
C GLY A 409 -22.73 -10.51 0.67
N VAL A 410 -23.01 -11.35 -0.34
CA VAL A 410 -22.05 -11.78 -1.36
C VAL A 410 -22.29 -10.99 -2.63
N LEU A 411 -21.23 -10.36 -3.14
CA LEU A 411 -21.23 -9.64 -4.41
C LEU A 411 -20.40 -10.42 -5.42
N ILE A 412 -20.93 -10.62 -6.62
CA ILE A 412 -20.20 -11.29 -7.71
C ILE A 412 -19.97 -10.28 -8.84
N PHE A 413 -18.72 -10.17 -9.24
CA PHE A 413 -18.29 -9.28 -10.32
C PHE A 413 -17.79 -10.07 -11.52
N GLU A 414 -17.98 -9.50 -12.70
CA GLU A 414 -17.27 -9.85 -13.93
C GLU A 414 -16.45 -8.63 -14.35
N LYS A 415 -15.12 -8.68 -14.17
CA LYS A 415 -14.21 -7.54 -14.21
C LYS A 415 -14.68 -6.43 -13.26
N GLU A 416 -14.92 -5.22 -13.78
CA GLU A 416 -15.38 -4.05 -13.02
C GLU A 416 -16.90 -4.00 -12.79
N ASN A 417 -17.67 -4.94 -13.37
CA ASN A 417 -19.14 -4.88 -13.36
C ASN A 417 -19.74 -5.82 -12.31
N LEU A 418 -20.57 -5.29 -11.42
CA LEU A 418 -21.37 -6.10 -10.52
C LEU A 418 -22.41 -6.89 -11.32
N SER A 419 -22.30 -8.22 -11.30
CA SER A 419 -23.23 -9.13 -12.02
C SER A 419 -24.33 -9.66 -11.13
N GLU A 420 -24.03 -9.98 -9.86
CA GLU A 420 -24.99 -10.60 -8.94
C GLU A 420 -24.75 -10.11 -7.51
N GLN A 421 -25.82 -10.01 -6.73
CA GLN A 421 -25.78 -9.73 -5.29
C GLN A 421 -26.70 -10.67 -4.55
N TYR A 422 -26.20 -11.32 -3.51
CA TYR A 422 -26.94 -12.23 -2.67
C TYR A 422 -26.99 -11.75 -1.22
N THR A 423 -28.21 -11.57 -0.71
CA THR A 423 -28.50 -11.11 0.66
C THR A 423 -29.61 -11.98 1.27
N GLU A 424 -29.98 -11.69 2.50
CA GLU A 424 -31.13 -12.32 3.17
C GLU A 424 -32.47 -12.16 2.42
N LYS A 425 -32.54 -11.23 1.45
CA LYS A 425 -33.76 -10.94 0.69
C LYS A 425 -33.98 -11.85 -0.51
N ASN A 426 -32.92 -12.40 -1.07
CA ASN A 426 -32.96 -13.17 -2.32
C ASN A 426 -32.18 -14.48 -2.26
N SER A 427 -31.70 -14.87 -1.08
CA SER A 427 -30.95 -16.09 -0.86
C SER A 427 -31.22 -16.66 0.55
N PRO A 428 -30.81 -17.90 0.85
CA PRO A 428 -30.91 -18.46 2.20
C PRO A 428 -29.91 -17.92 3.21
N LEU A 429 -29.08 -16.92 2.85
CA LEU A 429 -28.14 -16.29 3.74
C LEU A 429 -28.86 -15.61 4.90
N PRO A 430 -28.32 -15.66 6.15
CA PRO A 430 -28.98 -15.11 7.31
C PRO A 430 -28.87 -13.58 7.34
N ALA A 431 -29.86 -12.92 7.92
CA ALA A 431 -29.70 -11.55 8.39
C ALA A 431 -28.66 -11.49 9.52
N GLY A 432 -27.89 -10.39 9.60
CA GLY A 432 -26.87 -10.25 10.64
C GLY A 432 -27.42 -10.27 12.06
N VAL A 433 -26.67 -10.83 12.99
CA VAL A 433 -27.10 -11.03 14.39
C VAL A 433 -27.34 -9.69 15.13
N LEU A 434 -26.66 -8.63 14.71
CA LEU A 434 -26.73 -7.28 15.33
C LEU A 434 -27.33 -6.23 14.40
N SER A 435 -27.68 -6.59 13.16
CA SER A 435 -28.20 -5.67 12.15
C SER A 435 -29.15 -6.41 11.20
N THR A 436 -29.95 -5.66 10.46
CA THR A 436 -30.80 -6.20 9.37
C THR A 436 -30.00 -6.51 8.10
N THR A 437 -28.69 -6.58 8.16
CA THR A 437 -27.80 -6.73 7.01
C THR A 437 -27.03 -8.06 7.07
N THR A 438 -26.82 -8.68 5.92
CA THR A 438 -26.12 -9.97 5.79
C THR A 438 -24.61 -9.78 5.90
N TYR A 439 -24.00 -10.37 6.93
CA TYR A 439 -22.55 -10.36 7.17
C TYR A 439 -21.95 -11.71 6.71
N ILE A 440 -20.96 -11.67 5.84
CA ILE A 440 -20.23 -12.84 5.34
C ILE A 440 -18.79 -12.80 5.86
N ASN A 441 -18.26 -13.93 6.33
CA ASN A 441 -16.91 -14.00 6.92
C ASN A 441 -15.86 -14.52 5.94
N ALA A 442 -16.18 -15.66 5.29
CA ALA A 442 -15.23 -16.39 4.47
C ALA A 442 -15.91 -17.03 3.26
N LEU A 443 -15.16 -17.10 2.19
CA LEU A 443 -15.52 -17.71 0.91
C LEU A 443 -14.49 -18.76 0.50
N SER A 444 -14.94 -19.78 -0.25
CA SER A 444 -14.05 -20.69 -0.98
C SER A 444 -14.73 -21.12 -2.27
N VAL A 445 -13.96 -21.45 -3.30
CA VAL A 445 -14.48 -21.81 -4.62
C VAL A 445 -13.94 -23.16 -5.06
N ALA A 446 -14.83 -24.04 -5.52
CA ALA A 446 -14.44 -25.28 -6.16
C ALA A 446 -14.06 -25.05 -7.65
N PRO A 447 -13.29 -25.98 -8.26
CA PRO A 447 -12.88 -25.86 -9.67
C PRO A 447 -14.01 -25.78 -10.68
N ASP A 448 -15.20 -26.28 -10.32
CA ASP A 448 -16.42 -26.19 -11.14
C ASP A 448 -17.14 -24.84 -11.02
N GLY A 449 -16.68 -23.94 -10.13
CA GLY A 449 -17.30 -22.65 -9.85
C GLY A 449 -18.30 -22.67 -8.68
N THR A 450 -18.49 -23.79 -8.01
CA THR A 450 -19.30 -23.87 -6.79
C THR A 450 -18.70 -23.00 -5.68
N LEU A 451 -19.50 -22.11 -5.10
CA LEU A 451 -19.11 -21.21 -4.04
C LEU A 451 -19.55 -21.76 -2.67
N TYR A 452 -18.60 -21.85 -1.73
CA TYR A 452 -18.84 -22.16 -0.32
C TYR A 452 -18.75 -20.88 0.50
N ILE A 453 -19.71 -20.68 1.42
CA ILE A 453 -19.91 -19.40 2.10
C ILE A 453 -20.13 -19.65 3.59
N CYS A 454 -19.37 -18.96 4.44
CA CYS A 454 -19.62 -18.88 5.88
C CYS A 454 -20.17 -17.51 6.23
N ALA A 455 -21.32 -17.44 6.89
CA ALA A 455 -22.03 -16.20 7.19
C ALA A 455 -22.12 -15.94 8.69
N GLY A 456 -21.54 -14.82 9.13
CA GLY A 456 -21.60 -14.35 10.51
C GLY A 456 -21.09 -15.37 11.52
N VAL A 457 -21.81 -15.50 12.62
CA VAL A 457 -21.56 -16.46 13.71
C VAL A 457 -22.65 -17.51 13.80
N THR A 458 -23.34 -17.80 12.69
CA THR A 458 -24.50 -18.67 12.67
C THR A 458 -24.17 -20.16 12.80
N GLY A 459 -22.92 -20.53 12.53
CA GLY A 459 -22.52 -21.93 12.49
C GLY A 459 -23.17 -22.70 11.35
N GLU A 460 -23.26 -22.07 10.17
CA GLU A 460 -23.79 -22.67 8.95
C GLU A 460 -22.78 -22.56 7.81
N LEU A 461 -22.71 -23.59 6.96
CA LEU A 461 -22.00 -23.58 5.67
C LEU A 461 -23.04 -23.56 4.55
N PHE A 462 -22.98 -22.57 3.71
CA PHE A 462 -23.82 -22.44 2.52
C PHE A 462 -23.03 -22.87 1.28
N ARG A 463 -23.73 -23.40 0.31
CA ARG A 463 -23.21 -23.76 -1.01
C ARG A 463 -24.11 -23.16 -2.09
N LEU A 464 -23.51 -22.45 -3.01
CA LEU A 464 -24.10 -21.94 -4.24
C LEU A 464 -23.44 -22.63 -5.43
N SER A 465 -24.22 -23.44 -6.16
CA SER A 465 -23.74 -24.08 -7.40
C SER A 465 -23.73 -23.12 -8.60
N PRO A 466 -22.96 -23.40 -9.67
CA PRO A 466 -22.89 -22.53 -10.85
C PRO A 466 -24.23 -22.29 -11.55
N ASP A 467 -25.17 -23.21 -11.42
CA ASP A 467 -26.56 -23.12 -11.93
C ASP A 467 -27.50 -22.36 -10.99
N GLY A 468 -27.01 -21.77 -9.92
CA GLY A 468 -27.77 -20.90 -9.00
C GLY A 468 -28.51 -21.65 -7.90
N VAL A 469 -28.28 -22.96 -7.70
CA VAL A 469 -28.92 -23.74 -6.65
C VAL A 469 -28.23 -23.58 -5.32
N TRP A 470 -29.01 -23.19 -4.31
CA TRP A 470 -28.55 -23.03 -2.94
C TRP A 470 -28.80 -24.28 -2.09
N SER A 471 -27.84 -24.60 -1.23
CA SER A 471 -28.00 -25.56 -0.14
C SER A 471 -27.24 -25.10 1.09
N LYS A 472 -27.66 -25.56 2.29
CA LYS A 472 -26.96 -25.23 3.54
C LYS A 472 -26.95 -26.40 4.49
N VAL A 473 -25.94 -26.46 5.34
CA VAL A 473 -25.77 -27.42 6.43
C VAL A 473 -25.24 -26.75 7.68
N SER A 474 -25.56 -27.31 8.84
CA SER A 474 -25.11 -26.80 10.13
C SER A 474 -23.63 -27.15 10.38
N LEU A 475 -22.86 -26.20 10.90
CA LEU A 475 -21.50 -26.37 11.42
C LEU A 475 -21.51 -26.12 12.94
N PRO A 476 -21.93 -27.08 13.77
CA PRO A 476 -22.18 -26.85 15.21
C PRO A 476 -20.96 -26.33 15.96
N HIS A 477 -19.75 -26.75 15.57
CA HIS A 477 -18.48 -26.34 16.19
C HIS A 477 -18.12 -24.86 15.98
N THR A 478 -18.70 -24.21 14.96
CA THR A 478 -18.45 -22.80 14.66
C THR A 478 -19.58 -21.87 15.15
N TYR A 479 -20.64 -22.39 15.76
CA TYR A 479 -21.72 -21.57 16.31
C TYR A 479 -21.20 -20.56 17.34
N GLY A 480 -21.57 -19.27 17.16
CA GLY A 480 -21.06 -18.19 17.99
C GLY A 480 -19.61 -17.74 17.67
N ARG A 481 -19.01 -18.20 16.58
CA ARG A 481 -17.63 -17.92 16.18
C ARG A 481 -17.54 -17.57 14.70
N SER A 482 -16.61 -16.69 14.35
CA SER A 482 -16.34 -16.35 12.96
C SER A 482 -15.34 -17.32 12.34
N VAL A 483 -15.63 -17.81 11.15
CA VAL A 483 -14.63 -18.53 10.33
C VAL A 483 -13.62 -17.51 9.81
N LEU A 484 -12.32 -17.74 10.08
CA LEU A 484 -11.24 -16.84 9.66
C LEU A 484 -10.71 -17.17 8.27
N ARG A 485 -10.64 -18.45 7.95
CA ARG A 485 -10.19 -18.96 6.66
C ARG A 485 -10.99 -20.20 6.28
N LEU A 486 -11.33 -20.28 5.02
CA LEU A 486 -12.03 -21.41 4.38
C LEU A 486 -11.32 -21.72 3.07
N GLU A 487 -10.56 -22.80 2.98
CA GLU A 487 -9.76 -23.13 1.82
C GLU A 487 -10.06 -24.54 1.30
N LEU A 488 -10.13 -24.69 -0.01
CA LEU A 488 -10.36 -25.98 -0.66
C LEU A 488 -9.03 -26.61 -1.11
N SER A 489 -8.76 -27.84 -0.67
CA SER A 489 -7.60 -28.60 -1.14
C SER A 489 -7.77 -29.05 -2.59
N LYS A 490 -6.65 -29.44 -3.24
CA LYS A 490 -6.69 -30.01 -4.61
C LYS A 490 -7.54 -31.27 -4.74
N LYS A 491 -7.82 -31.95 -3.64
CA LYS A 491 -8.69 -33.15 -3.59
C LYS A 491 -10.16 -32.82 -3.31
N GLY A 492 -10.51 -31.54 -3.24
CA GLY A 492 -11.87 -31.10 -3.05
C GLY A 492 -12.35 -31.15 -1.59
N ILE A 493 -11.44 -31.22 -0.62
CA ILE A 493 -11.74 -31.16 0.80
C ILE A 493 -11.59 -29.73 1.29
N LEU A 494 -12.60 -29.19 1.97
CA LEU A 494 -12.57 -27.90 2.62
C LEU A 494 -11.84 -28.00 3.96
N PHE A 495 -10.97 -27.05 4.23
CA PHE A 495 -10.31 -26.86 5.51
C PHE A 495 -10.70 -25.49 6.06
N LEU A 496 -11.06 -25.43 7.33
CA LEU A 496 -11.40 -24.18 8.00
C LEU A 496 -10.71 -24.02 9.34
N ILE A 497 -10.45 -22.76 9.69
CA ILE A 497 -10.05 -22.30 11.01
C ILE A 497 -11.00 -21.19 11.46
N SER A 498 -11.29 -21.14 12.77
CA SER A 498 -12.24 -20.18 13.34
C SER A 498 -11.63 -19.38 14.49
N THR A 499 -12.22 -18.23 14.78
CA THR A 499 -11.81 -17.41 15.93
C THR A 499 -11.97 -18.19 17.24
N ASN A 500 -10.99 -18.06 18.12
CA ASN A 500 -11.03 -18.67 19.46
C ASN A 500 -11.19 -20.20 19.47
N LEU A 501 -10.87 -20.87 18.37
CA LEU A 501 -10.74 -22.31 18.28
C LEU A 501 -9.31 -22.69 17.92
N SER A 502 -8.75 -23.58 18.70
CA SER A 502 -7.43 -24.15 18.43
C SER A 502 -7.56 -25.46 17.64
N GLU A 503 -8.39 -25.45 16.61
CA GLU A 503 -8.72 -26.63 15.81
C GLU A 503 -8.63 -26.35 14.31
N LEU A 504 -8.19 -27.37 13.56
CA LEU A 504 -8.39 -27.48 12.13
C LEU A 504 -9.59 -28.37 11.88
N THR A 505 -10.56 -27.90 11.10
CA THR A 505 -11.73 -28.69 10.68
C THR A 505 -11.59 -29.02 9.19
N ALA A 506 -11.71 -30.29 8.85
CA ALA A 506 -11.78 -30.78 7.48
C ALA A 506 -13.21 -31.24 7.14
N ILE A 507 -13.68 -30.91 5.94
CA ILE A 507 -15.02 -31.21 5.46
C ILE A 507 -14.89 -31.79 4.05
N ASP A 508 -15.47 -32.99 3.83
CA ASP A 508 -15.79 -33.46 2.49
C ASP A 508 -17.16 -32.90 2.07
N PRO A 509 -17.21 -31.90 1.17
CA PRO A 509 -18.48 -31.25 0.85
C PRO A 509 -19.52 -32.18 0.27
N ALA A 510 -19.11 -33.19 -0.51
CA ALA A 510 -20.04 -34.12 -1.14
C ALA A 510 -20.75 -34.96 -0.08
N THR A 511 -20.02 -35.56 0.84
CA THR A 511 -20.58 -36.37 1.93
C THR A 511 -21.34 -35.49 2.93
N PHE A 512 -20.79 -34.33 3.28
CA PHE A 512 -21.36 -33.44 4.29
C PHE A 512 -22.74 -32.89 3.88
N PHE A 513 -22.85 -32.35 2.66
CA PHE A 513 -24.15 -31.90 2.15
C PHE A 513 -25.09 -33.06 1.85
N GLY A 514 -24.58 -34.23 1.42
CA GLY A 514 -25.38 -35.44 1.16
C GLY A 514 -25.99 -36.05 2.42
N SER A 515 -25.28 -35.99 3.55
CA SER A 515 -25.74 -36.48 4.85
C SER A 515 -26.48 -35.45 5.70
N ASN A 516 -26.78 -34.28 5.14
CA ASN A 516 -27.38 -33.15 5.85
C ASN A 516 -26.56 -32.71 7.09
N GLY A 517 -25.20 -32.77 7.00
CA GLY A 517 -24.29 -32.34 8.03
C GLY A 517 -23.92 -33.39 9.11
N HIS A 518 -24.32 -34.65 8.92
CA HIS A 518 -24.04 -35.71 9.90
C HIS A 518 -22.73 -36.45 9.66
N GLU A 519 -22.28 -36.51 8.42
CA GLU A 519 -21.04 -37.21 8.01
C GLU A 519 -20.14 -36.30 7.19
N GLY A 520 -18.88 -36.68 7.00
CA GLY A 520 -17.93 -35.94 6.15
C GLY A 520 -17.28 -34.72 6.81
N ILE A 521 -17.32 -34.62 8.13
CA ILE A 521 -16.66 -33.54 8.91
C ILE A 521 -15.87 -34.12 10.07
N VAL A 522 -14.63 -33.63 10.24
CA VAL A 522 -13.75 -33.99 11.37
C VAL A 522 -12.97 -32.77 11.81
N SER A 523 -12.87 -32.55 13.12
CA SER A 523 -12.04 -31.51 13.73
C SER A 523 -10.93 -32.12 14.56
N GLN A 524 -9.75 -31.50 14.53
CA GLN A 524 -8.60 -31.89 15.35
C GLN A 524 -7.89 -30.67 15.91
N ASN A 525 -7.49 -30.74 17.18
CA ASN A 525 -6.71 -29.68 17.84
C ASN A 525 -5.36 -29.45 17.16
N LEU A 526 -5.01 -28.17 17.00
CA LEU A 526 -3.72 -27.71 16.50
C LEU A 526 -2.69 -27.82 17.63
N ILE A 527 -2.14 -29.01 17.80
CA ILE A 527 -1.04 -29.29 18.74
C ILE A 527 0.07 -30.01 17.99
N GLY A 528 1.24 -29.40 17.92
CA GLY A 528 2.42 -29.99 17.28
C GLY A 528 3.13 -30.95 18.20
N GLU A 529 3.81 -31.98 17.67
CA GLU A 529 4.58 -32.97 18.47
C GLU A 529 5.64 -32.33 19.38
N GLN A 530 6.12 -31.14 19.02
CA GLN A 530 7.15 -30.39 19.74
C GLN A 530 6.58 -29.11 20.40
N MET A 531 5.26 -28.88 20.32
CA MET A 531 4.60 -27.76 20.97
C MET A 531 4.13 -28.15 22.37
N THR A 532 4.33 -27.25 23.32
CA THR A 532 3.97 -27.49 24.73
C THR A 532 2.49 -27.19 25.04
N HIS A 533 1.79 -26.54 24.11
CA HIS A 533 0.39 -26.12 24.26
C HIS A 533 -0.36 -26.10 22.94
N VAL A 534 -1.68 -26.07 23.01
CA VAL A 534 -2.58 -25.91 21.85
C VAL A 534 -2.53 -24.45 21.41
N THR A 535 -2.42 -24.22 20.10
CA THR A 535 -2.32 -22.89 19.52
C THR A 535 -3.50 -22.59 18.59
N THR A 536 -3.80 -21.29 18.38
CA THR A 536 -4.88 -20.85 17.51
C THR A 536 -4.35 -20.66 16.08
N GLY A 537 -5.05 -21.25 15.09
CA GLY A 537 -4.76 -21.03 13.67
C GLY A 537 -5.14 -19.62 13.22
N ARG A 538 -4.32 -19.04 12.35
CA ARG A 538 -4.50 -17.69 11.79
C ARG A 538 -4.68 -17.71 10.29
N THR A 539 -3.87 -18.50 9.61
CA THR A 539 -3.84 -18.61 8.15
C THR A 539 -3.49 -20.03 7.75
N LEU A 540 -3.83 -20.41 6.52
CA LEU A 540 -3.46 -21.70 5.98
C LEU A 540 -3.15 -21.60 4.48
N GLY A 541 -2.33 -22.53 3.97
CA GLY A 541 -1.99 -22.63 2.55
C GLY A 541 -1.48 -24.02 2.19
N PHE A 542 -1.56 -24.37 0.91
CA PHE A 542 -1.19 -25.70 0.41
C PHE A 542 0.06 -25.65 -0.46
N GLU A 543 0.98 -26.58 -0.24
CA GLU A 543 2.07 -26.87 -1.17
C GLU A 543 1.57 -27.58 -2.44
N SER A 544 2.44 -27.65 -3.44
CA SER A 544 2.17 -28.42 -4.67
C SER A 544 1.95 -29.91 -4.40
N SER A 545 2.56 -30.45 -3.36
CA SER A 545 2.39 -31.82 -2.84
C SER A 545 0.99 -32.10 -2.27
N GLY A 546 0.24 -31.05 -1.86
CA GLY A 546 -1.00 -31.12 -1.12
C GLY A 546 -0.84 -31.08 0.39
N ASP A 547 0.37 -30.95 0.91
CA ASP A 547 0.60 -30.74 2.35
C ASP A 547 0.09 -29.36 2.76
N ILE A 548 -0.45 -29.24 3.97
CA ILE A 548 -1.00 -28.00 4.50
C ILE A 548 -0.03 -27.33 5.46
N TRP A 549 0.15 -26.02 5.30
CA TRP A 549 0.83 -25.13 6.23
C TRP A 549 -0.20 -24.29 6.96
N ILE A 550 0.00 -24.15 8.27
CA ILE A 550 -0.87 -23.35 9.13
C ILE A 550 -0.01 -22.38 9.92
N GLY A 551 -0.23 -21.09 9.71
CA GLY A 551 0.28 -20.04 10.57
C GLY A 551 -0.56 -19.94 11.84
N THR A 552 0.07 -19.81 12.99
CA THR A 552 -0.58 -19.81 14.29
C THR A 552 -0.15 -18.62 15.14
N ASP A 553 -0.75 -18.45 16.32
CA ASP A 553 -0.28 -17.47 17.32
C ASP A 553 1.12 -17.78 17.86
N ASP A 554 1.58 -19.02 17.72
CA ASP A 554 2.83 -19.53 18.28
C ASP A 554 3.72 -20.22 17.22
N GLY A 555 3.72 -19.70 16.00
CA GLY A 555 4.60 -20.17 14.95
C GLY A 555 3.91 -20.79 13.74
N LEU A 556 4.62 -21.70 13.09
CA LEU A 556 4.24 -22.31 11.83
C LEU A 556 4.24 -23.84 11.98
N VAL A 557 3.13 -24.49 11.59
CA VAL A 557 3.00 -25.94 11.62
C VAL A 557 2.66 -26.49 10.24
N ARG A 558 3.11 -27.72 9.97
CA ARG A 558 2.85 -28.47 8.73
C ARG A 558 2.18 -29.80 9.05
N ALA A 559 1.17 -30.17 8.27
CA ALA A 559 0.63 -31.51 8.24
C ALA A 559 0.70 -32.09 6.80
N ARG A 560 1.18 -33.34 6.70
CA ARG A 560 1.24 -34.05 5.44
C ARG A 560 -0.07 -34.76 5.16
N THR A 561 -0.48 -34.82 3.87
CA THR A 561 -1.69 -35.50 3.43
C THR A 561 -2.89 -35.22 4.36
N PRO A 562 -3.29 -33.93 4.51
CA PRO A 562 -4.24 -33.52 5.56
C PRO A 562 -5.63 -34.17 5.41
N GLU A 563 -6.01 -34.60 4.21
CA GLU A 563 -7.31 -35.20 3.93
C GLU A 563 -7.52 -36.56 4.65
N GLN A 564 -6.44 -37.26 5.03
CA GLN A 564 -6.55 -38.54 5.73
C GLN A 564 -7.22 -38.43 7.13
N ILE A 565 -7.41 -37.22 7.66
CA ILE A 565 -8.19 -36.97 8.88
C ILE A 565 -9.63 -37.49 8.74
N LEU A 566 -10.22 -37.41 7.51
CA LEU A 566 -11.55 -37.91 7.21
C LEU A 566 -11.63 -39.44 7.24
N ASP A 567 -10.49 -40.13 7.07
CA ASP A 567 -10.37 -41.59 7.23
C ASP A 567 -10.17 -42.03 8.70
N GLY A 568 -10.36 -41.09 9.65
CA GLY A 568 -10.17 -41.34 11.08
C GLY A 568 -8.69 -41.36 11.53
N LYS A 569 -7.75 -40.96 10.65
CA LYS A 569 -6.35 -40.87 11.02
C LYS A 569 -6.03 -39.54 11.66
N ARG A 570 -5.34 -39.58 12.78
CA ARG A 570 -4.86 -38.38 13.44
C ARG A 570 -3.76 -37.68 12.60
N LEU A 571 -3.91 -36.39 12.36
CA LEU A 571 -2.85 -35.58 11.74
C LEU A 571 -1.71 -35.32 12.72
N ILE A 572 -0.50 -35.41 12.22
CA ILE A 572 0.71 -35.03 12.93
C ILE A 572 1.09 -33.64 12.45
N PHE A 573 0.96 -32.66 13.34
CA PHE A 573 1.40 -31.30 13.11
C PHE A 573 2.86 -31.16 13.53
N ASN A 574 3.75 -30.95 12.56
CA ASN A 574 5.17 -30.75 12.82
C ASN A 574 5.45 -29.26 12.95
N ALA A 575 5.95 -28.84 14.11
CA ALA A 575 6.51 -27.50 14.26
C ALA A 575 7.72 -27.35 13.34
N THR A 576 7.82 -26.21 12.66
CA THR A 576 8.89 -26.01 11.69
C THR A 576 9.96 -25.11 12.28
N PHE A 577 11.14 -25.68 12.50
CA PHE A 577 12.33 -24.92 12.86
C PHE A 577 13.00 -24.41 11.61
N ILE A 578 13.14 -23.09 11.51
CA ILE A 578 13.82 -22.39 10.42
C ILE A 578 15.13 -21.83 10.95
N TYR A 579 16.21 -22.00 10.22
CA TYR A 579 17.54 -21.52 10.58
C TYR A 579 17.86 -20.23 9.84
N THR A 580 18.49 -19.28 10.52
CA THR A 580 19.12 -18.14 9.86
C THR A 580 20.50 -18.53 9.36
N GLN A 581 20.95 -17.98 8.25
CA GLN A 581 22.28 -18.26 7.71
C GLN A 581 23.43 -17.81 8.66
N GLN A 582 23.13 -16.92 9.62
CA GLN A 582 24.13 -16.32 10.50
C GLN A 582 24.34 -17.06 11.84
N ASP A 583 23.33 -17.72 12.40
CA ASP A 583 23.38 -18.14 13.82
C ASP A 583 23.26 -19.63 14.08
N GLY A 584 23.19 -20.46 13.05
CA GLY A 584 23.32 -21.93 13.18
C GLY A 584 22.24 -22.68 13.93
N GLN A 585 21.41 -22.06 14.76
CA GLN A 585 20.28 -22.67 15.48
C GLN A 585 19.39 -21.65 16.22
N SER A 586 18.43 -21.01 15.56
CA SER A 586 17.30 -20.46 16.28
C SER A 586 15.99 -20.92 15.64
N ALA A 587 15.05 -21.36 16.48
CA ALA A 587 13.67 -21.58 16.05
C ALA A 587 13.05 -20.23 15.72
N LEU A 588 13.18 -19.79 14.46
CA LEU A 588 12.78 -18.46 14.01
C LEU A 588 11.31 -18.14 14.29
N PHE A 589 10.46 -19.15 14.44
CA PHE A 589 9.02 -19.03 14.56
C PHE A 589 8.45 -19.51 15.91
N GLU A 590 9.26 -19.93 16.87
CA GLU A 590 8.77 -20.27 18.20
C GLU A 590 8.32 -18.98 18.92
N GLY A 591 7.06 -18.92 19.36
CA GLY A 591 6.47 -17.72 19.93
C GLY A 591 6.20 -16.58 18.97
N VAL A 592 6.28 -16.81 17.65
CA VAL A 592 6.11 -15.78 16.61
C VAL A 592 4.78 -15.97 15.90
N ARG A 593 3.83 -15.07 16.13
CA ARG A 593 2.54 -15.04 15.45
C ARG A 593 2.70 -14.88 13.94
N THR A 594 2.02 -15.73 13.15
CA THR A 594 1.99 -15.70 11.68
C THR A 594 0.56 -15.42 11.22
N ASP A 595 0.31 -14.23 10.67
CA ASP A 595 -1.05 -13.78 10.30
C ASP A 595 -1.44 -14.13 8.86
N HIS A 596 -0.50 -14.04 7.91
CA HIS A 596 -0.73 -14.35 6.50
C HIS A 596 0.38 -15.23 5.95
N LEU A 597 0.01 -16.12 5.05
CA LEU A 597 0.90 -17.07 4.39
C LEU A 597 0.44 -17.31 2.96
N VAL A 598 1.37 -17.26 2.01
CA VAL A 598 1.16 -17.75 0.64
C VAL A 598 2.31 -18.63 0.21
N VAL A 599 2.00 -19.67 -0.56
CA VAL A 599 2.99 -20.59 -1.12
C VAL A 599 3.29 -20.17 -2.55
N ASP A 600 4.57 -19.93 -2.87
CA ASP A 600 4.97 -19.56 -4.22
C ASP A 600 5.14 -20.79 -5.15
N ALA A 601 5.40 -20.54 -6.42
CA ALA A 601 5.53 -21.60 -7.42
C ALA A 601 6.75 -22.52 -7.22
N GLY A 602 7.68 -22.15 -6.35
CA GLY A 602 8.81 -22.96 -5.91
C GLY A 602 8.57 -23.74 -4.62
N ASP A 603 7.32 -23.81 -4.13
CA ASP A 603 6.94 -24.33 -2.81
C ASP A 603 7.65 -23.67 -1.63
N ARG A 604 8.03 -22.37 -1.80
CA ARG A 604 8.56 -21.56 -0.71
C ARG A 604 7.43 -20.77 -0.07
N LEU A 605 7.62 -20.41 1.17
CA LEU A 605 6.60 -19.73 1.97
C LEU A 605 6.91 -18.25 2.09
N TRP A 606 6.01 -17.42 1.59
CA TRP A 606 5.95 -16.01 1.94
C TRP A 606 5.00 -15.85 3.11
N LEU A 607 5.48 -15.28 4.19
CA LEU A 607 4.69 -15.12 5.41
C LEU A 607 5.05 -13.83 6.14
N ASN A 608 4.11 -13.34 6.93
CA ASN A 608 4.35 -12.17 7.76
C ASN A 608 4.18 -12.46 9.25
N SER A 609 4.88 -11.67 10.03
CA SER A 609 4.63 -11.50 11.46
C SER A 609 4.65 -10.00 11.79
N PRO A 610 3.80 -9.51 12.70
CA PRO A 610 3.74 -8.08 13.06
C PRO A 610 5.08 -7.46 13.44
N ASN A 611 5.98 -8.26 14.04
CA ASN A 611 7.28 -7.80 14.52
C ASN A 611 8.46 -8.15 13.58
N LYS A 612 8.23 -8.97 12.54
CA LYS A 612 9.26 -9.49 11.64
C LYS A 612 9.06 -9.06 10.18
N GLY A 613 7.97 -8.33 9.90
CA GLY A 613 7.63 -7.94 8.53
C GLY A 613 7.34 -9.13 7.62
N LEU A 614 7.80 -9.06 6.37
CA LEU A 614 7.63 -10.10 5.36
C LEU A 614 8.87 -10.98 5.30
N MET A 615 8.67 -12.28 5.32
CA MET A 615 9.74 -13.28 5.27
C MET A 615 9.52 -14.25 4.11
N LEU A 616 10.62 -14.64 3.44
CA LEU A 616 10.65 -15.74 2.49
C LEU A 616 11.41 -16.91 3.12
N VAL A 617 10.75 -18.05 3.18
CA VAL A 617 11.26 -19.26 3.82
C VAL A 617 11.31 -20.41 2.81
N ASP A 618 12.42 -21.14 2.78
CA ASP A 618 12.52 -22.45 2.12
C ASP A 618 12.27 -23.55 3.18
N PRO A 619 11.08 -24.17 3.19
CA PRO A 619 10.74 -25.15 4.20
C PRO A 619 11.47 -26.47 4.04
N THR A 620 11.91 -26.81 2.81
CA THR A 620 12.65 -28.03 2.50
C THR A 620 14.08 -27.96 3.07
N ARG A 621 14.74 -26.81 2.85
CA ARG A 621 16.08 -26.55 3.39
C ARG A 621 16.06 -26.00 4.82
N ARG A 622 14.89 -25.64 5.33
CA ARG A 622 14.67 -24.99 6.63
C ARG A 622 15.44 -23.68 6.78
N LEU A 623 15.46 -22.87 5.72
CA LEU A 623 16.23 -21.62 5.67
C LEU A 623 15.33 -20.41 5.51
N LEU A 624 15.65 -19.34 6.23
CA LEU A 624 15.18 -17.98 5.94
C LEU A 624 15.99 -17.45 4.74
N LEU A 625 15.32 -17.20 3.62
CA LEU A 625 15.95 -16.72 2.39
C LEU A 625 15.98 -15.21 2.30
N ALA A 626 14.94 -14.53 2.78
CA ALA A 626 14.84 -13.07 2.77
C ALA A 626 13.96 -12.56 3.91
N GLU A 627 14.25 -11.35 4.40
CA GLU A 627 13.45 -10.60 5.35
C GLU A 627 13.31 -9.15 4.84
N HIS A 628 12.07 -8.71 4.70
CA HIS A 628 11.73 -7.38 4.21
C HIS A 628 10.94 -6.62 5.29
N LEU A 629 11.55 -5.58 5.80
CA LEU A 629 10.97 -4.65 6.76
C LEU A 629 10.75 -3.29 6.08
N ALA A 630 9.88 -2.49 6.65
CA ALA A 630 9.76 -1.09 6.25
C ALA A 630 11.10 -0.32 6.34
N ALA A 631 12.01 -0.72 7.23
CA ALA A 631 13.32 -0.08 7.39
C ALA A 631 14.33 -0.45 6.29
N ASN A 632 14.21 -1.63 5.64
CA ASN A 632 15.23 -2.16 4.72
C ASN A 632 14.69 -2.45 3.30
N SER A 633 13.41 -2.17 3.04
CA SER A 633 12.76 -2.49 1.76
C SER A 633 11.73 -1.42 1.37
N PRO A 634 11.22 -1.40 0.14
CA PRO A 634 10.14 -0.53 -0.29
C PRO A 634 8.78 -0.75 0.37
N ILE A 635 8.60 -1.79 1.20
CA ILE A 635 7.36 -2.01 1.97
C ILE A 635 7.07 -0.76 2.81
N PRO A 636 5.87 -0.15 2.72
CA PRO A 636 5.59 1.12 3.39
C PRO A 636 5.41 0.97 4.90
N SER A 637 4.98 -0.21 5.37
CA SER A 637 4.70 -0.52 6.77
C SER A 637 4.98 -1.99 7.05
N ASN A 638 5.40 -2.30 8.27
CA ASN A 638 5.50 -3.70 8.74
C ASN A 638 4.14 -4.32 9.04
N TRP A 639 3.08 -3.51 9.03
CA TRP A 639 1.71 -3.96 9.23
C TRP A 639 1.14 -4.47 7.91
N ILE A 640 1.34 -5.76 7.65
CA ILE A 640 0.88 -6.42 6.42
C ILE A 640 -0.50 -6.99 6.68
N ASN A 641 -1.45 -6.63 5.83
CA ASN A 641 -2.87 -6.97 5.95
C ASN A 641 -3.25 -8.18 5.11
N ASP A 642 -2.56 -8.38 3.98
CA ASP A 642 -2.80 -9.53 3.10
C ASP A 642 -1.62 -9.74 2.14
N LEU A 643 -1.53 -10.95 1.59
CA LEU A 643 -0.55 -11.38 0.61
C LEU A 643 -1.24 -12.12 -0.53
N ALA A 644 -0.94 -11.76 -1.78
CA ALA A 644 -1.39 -12.51 -2.94
C ALA A 644 -0.21 -12.78 -3.89
N TYR A 645 -0.08 -14.02 -4.32
CA TYR A 645 0.96 -14.43 -5.26
C TYR A 645 0.36 -14.71 -6.64
N GLU A 646 0.88 -14.06 -7.68
CA GLU A 646 0.52 -14.29 -9.07
C GLU A 646 1.58 -15.22 -9.69
N PRO A 647 1.21 -16.49 -10.01
CA PRO A 647 2.22 -17.47 -10.39
C PRO A 647 2.83 -17.27 -11.77
N ALA A 648 2.10 -16.73 -12.76
CA ALA A 648 2.57 -16.64 -14.14
C ALA A 648 3.76 -15.67 -14.27
N GLY A 649 3.64 -14.47 -13.73
CA GLY A 649 4.72 -13.49 -13.66
C GLY A 649 5.69 -13.72 -12.49
N GLY A 650 5.28 -14.50 -11.49
CA GLY A 650 6.03 -14.67 -10.25
C GLY A 650 6.02 -13.42 -9.38
N THR A 651 4.89 -12.73 -9.30
CA THR A 651 4.75 -11.46 -8.56
C THR A 651 4.02 -11.69 -7.26
N LEU A 652 4.61 -11.22 -6.15
CA LEU A 652 3.98 -11.15 -4.84
C LEU A 652 3.44 -9.74 -4.63
N TYR A 653 2.17 -9.63 -4.34
CA TYR A 653 1.50 -8.39 -3.94
C TYR A 653 1.36 -8.36 -2.43
N ILE A 654 1.71 -7.23 -1.83
CA ILE A 654 1.79 -7.05 -0.38
C ILE A 654 0.89 -5.87 -0.01
N ALA A 655 -0.24 -6.17 0.64
CA ALA A 655 -1.16 -5.17 1.17
C ALA A 655 -0.72 -4.72 2.55
N THR A 656 -0.72 -3.41 2.79
CA THR A 656 -0.43 -2.81 4.08
C THR A 656 -1.46 -1.74 4.43
N ASP A 657 -1.42 -1.23 5.65
CA ASP A 657 -2.21 -0.08 6.09
C ASP A 657 -1.84 1.24 5.38
N LEU A 658 -0.64 1.31 4.77
CA LEU A 658 -0.13 2.51 4.07
C LEU A 658 -0.08 2.35 2.54
N GLY A 659 -0.60 1.26 1.99
CA GLY A 659 -0.67 1.02 0.54
C GLY A 659 -0.22 -0.37 0.13
N VAL A 660 -0.13 -0.59 -1.17
CA VAL A 660 0.22 -1.88 -1.78
C VAL A 660 1.52 -1.74 -2.57
N VAL A 661 2.39 -2.73 -2.43
CA VAL A 661 3.57 -2.89 -3.27
C VAL A 661 3.57 -4.25 -3.95
N ALA A 662 4.15 -4.31 -5.14
CA ALA A 662 4.38 -5.54 -5.89
C ALA A 662 5.87 -5.89 -5.84
N LEU A 663 6.21 -7.15 -5.61
CA LEU A 663 7.57 -7.68 -5.65
C LEU A 663 7.68 -8.78 -6.70
N VAL A 664 8.49 -8.57 -7.73
CA VAL A 664 8.85 -9.65 -8.66
C VAL A 664 9.78 -10.62 -7.95
N THR A 665 9.30 -11.83 -7.74
CA THR A 665 10.01 -12.86 -6.97
C THR A 665 10.96 -13.69 -7.84
N THR A 666 11.80 -14.48 -7.20
CA THR A 666 12.71 -15.41 -7.86
C THR A 666 12.08 -16.76 -8.22
N ALA A 667 10.76 -16.88 -8.20
CA ALA A 667 9.99 -18.05 -8.63
C ALA A 667 8.83 -17.62 -9.52
N ASN A 668 8.45 -18.47 -10.46
CA ASN A 668 7.21 -18.34 -11.22
C ASN A 668 6.68 -19.73 -11.62
N LYS A 669 5.50 -19.75 -12.26
CA LYS A 669 4.88 -21.00 -12.70
C LYS A 669 5.83 -21.77 -13.62
N ALA A 670 6.01 -23.05 -13.31
CA ALA A 670 6.80 -23.96 -14.14
C ALA A 670 6.10 -24.28 -15.46
N GLU A 671 6.89 -24.37 -16.53
CA GLU A 671 6.43 -24.81 -17.86
C GLU A 671 6.43 -26.35 -17.96
N LYS A 672 5.88 -26.83 -19.07
CA LYS A 672 5.81 -28.29 -19.38
C LYS A 672 6.98 -28.74 -20.25
N ASP A 673 7.64 -27.81 -20.91
CA ASP A 673 8.79 -28.05 -21.80
C ASP A 673 9.71 -26.81 -21.83
N TYR A 674 10.77 -26.81 -22.63
CA TYR A 674 11.73 -25.71 -22.77
C TYR A 674 11.55 -24.89 -24.06
N ASN A 675 10.34 -24.82 -24.63
CA ASN A 675 10.11 -24.11 -25.89
C ASN A 675 10.21 -22.59 -25.73
N ASP A 676 9.85 -22.04 -24.56
CA ASP A 676 9.77 -20.61 -24.30
C ASP A 676 10.83 -20.10 -23.31
N VAL A 677 12.01 -20.72 -23.28
CA VAL A 677 13.10 -20.27 -22.40
C VAL A 677 13.59 -18.88 -22.79
N ARG A 678 13.59 -17.95 -21.83
CA ARG A 678 14.04 -16.57 -21.99
C ARG A 678 15.14 -16.24 -21.00
N ILE A 679 16.20 -15.59 -21.49
CA ILE A 679 17.36 -15.17 -20.68
C ILE A 679 17.46 -13.66 -20.76
N TYR A 680 17.33 -12.96 -19.64
CA TYR A 680 17.35 -11.50 -19.62
C TYR A 680 17.92 -10.92 -18.31
N PRO A 681 18.50 -9.68 -18.38
CA PRO A 681 18.76 -8.90 -19.59
C PRO A 681 19.85 -9.53 -20.46
N ASN A 682 19.72 -9.37 -21.77
CA ASN A 682 20.73 -9.81 -22.72
C ASN A 682 20.94 -8.74 -23.81
N PRO A 683 22.08 -8.01 -23.82
CA PRO A 683 23.24 -8.16 -22.95
C PRO A 683 23.05 -7.61 -21.54
N VAL A 684 23.79 -8.14 -20.57
CA VAL A 684 23.96 -7.53 -19.25
C VAL A 684 24.89 -6.33 -19.39
N ARG A 685 24.42 -5.13 -19.06
CA ARG A 685 25.18 -3.87 -19.20
C ARG A 685 25.94 -3.51 -17.91
N PRO A 686 26.96 -2.62 -17.95
CA PRO A 686 27.81 -2.28 -16.80
C PRO A 686 27.03 -1.73 -15.57
N ASN A 687 25.94 -1.02 -15.81
CA ASN A 687 25.10 -0.40 -14.78
C ASN A 687 24.00 -1.35 -14.23
N PHE A 688 23.98 -2.61 -14.69
CA PHE A 688 23.01 -3.58 -14.18
C PHE A 688 23.38 -4.06 -12.78
N THR A 689 22.45 -3.94 -11.84
CA THR A 689 22.62 -4.32 -10.43
C THR A 689 21.70 -5.46 -9.97
N GLY A 690 20.75 -5.87 -10.83
CA GLY A 690 19.79 -6.93 -10.55
C GLY A 690 20.32 -8.35 -10.79
N LEU A 691 19.39 -9.32 -10.81
CA LEU A 691 19.66 -10.72 -11.11
C LEU A 691 19.44 -11.01 -12.60
N LEU A 692 20.38 -11.71 -13.25
CA LEU A 692 20.10 -12.35 -14.54
C LEU A 692 19.00 -13.37 -14.34
N THR A 693 17.94 -13.30 -15.11
CA THR A 693 16.77 -14.18 -14.99
C THR A 693 16.69 -15.12 -16.18
N ILE A 694 16.39 -16.38 -15.90
CA ILE A 694 16.15 -17.44 -16.86
C ILE A 694 14.74 -17.96 -16.56
N ASP A 695 13.78 -17.65 -17.42
CA ASP A 695 12.37 -18.05 -17.33
C ASP A 695 12.02 -19.11 -18.35
N GLY A 696 10.87 -19.77 -18.20
CA GLY A 696 10.38 -20.80 -19.09
C GLY A 696 10.95 -22.18 -18.77
N LEU A 697 11.24 -22.45 -17.49
CA LEU A 697 11.84 -23.70 -17.03
C LEU A 697 10.78 -24.68 -16.53
N LEU A 698 11.14 -25.97 -16.55
CA LEU A 698 10.45 -26.98 -15.78
C LEU A 698 10.78 -26.79 -14.28
N LYS A 699 9.89 -27.23 -13.41
CA LYS A 699 10.16 -27.26 -11.97
C LYS A 699 11.42 -28.12 -11.70
N ASP A 700 12.26 -27.66 -10.78
CA ASP A 700 13.50 -28.36 -10.36
C ASP A 700 14.53 -28.59 -11.50
N SER A 701 14.52 -27.71 -12.52
CA SER A 701 15.52 -27.76 -13.59
C SER A 701 16.91 -27.43 -13.07
N TYR A 702 17.91 -28.20 -13.52
CA TYR A 702 19.33 -27.93 -13.31
C TYR A 702 19.84 -26.97 -14.38
N VAL A 703 20.48 -25.89 -13.97
CA VAL A 703 20.99 -24.83 -14.85
C VAL A 703 22.51 -24.73 -14.64
N LYS A 704 23.29 -24.95 -15.68
CA LYS A 704 24.74 -24.73 -15.69
C LYS A 704 25.09 -23.56 -16.58
N ILE A 705 25.83 -22.61 -16.01
CA ILE A 705 26.40 -21.49 -16.74
C ILE A 705 27.85 -21.75 -16.97
N VAL A 706 28.26 -21.75 -18.26
CA VAL A 706 29.63 -21.99 -18.67
C VAL A 706 30.14 -20.79 -19.48
N ASP A 707 31.46 -20.60 -19.48
CA ASP A 707 32.11 -19.57 -20.30
C ASP A 707 32.28 -20.03 -21.78
N ALA A 708 32.87 -19.17 -22.61
CA ALA A 708 33.09 -19.46 -24.01
C ALA A 708 34.06 -20.65 -24.25
N GLY A 709 34.88 -21.02 -23.27
CA GLY A 709 35.77 -22.20 -23.29
C GLY A 709 35.10 -23.47 -22.77
N GLY A 710 33.84 -23.39 -22.29
CA GLY A 710 33.12 -24.52 -21.71
C GLY A 710 33.40 -24.77 -20.24
N ALA A 711 34.20 -23.90 -19.58
CA ALA A 711 34.46 -24.03 -18.15
C ALA A 711 33.21 -23.61 -17.30
N LEU A 712 32.92 -24.42 -16.28
CA LEU A 712 31.80 -24.17 -15.38
C LEU A 712 31.99 -22.87 -14.58
N VAL A 713 31.04 -21.94 -14.67
CA VAL A 713 31.03 -20.69 -13.95
C VAL A 713 30.11 -20.75 -12.72
N ARG A 714 28.90 -21.31 -12.90
CA ARG A 714 27.89 -21.41 -11.84
C ARG A 714 26.91 -22.56 -12.12
N GLU A 715 26.47 -23.21 -11.05
CA GLU A 715 25.31 -24.11 -11.05
C GLU A 715 24.15 -23.48 -10.26
N LEU A 716 22.93 -23.62 -10.80
CA LEU A 716 21.69 -23.12 -10.22
C LEU A 716 20.62 -24.20 -10.33
N GLN A 717 19.57 -24.07 -9.56
CA GLN A 717 18.34 -24.84 -9.65
C GLN A 717 17.15 -23.90 -9.81
N SER A 718 16.17 -24.25 -10.65
CA SER A 718 14.97 -23.44 -10.79
C SER A 718 14.08 -23.52 -9.55
N SER A 719 13.43 -22.38 -9.24
CA SER A 719 12.30 -22.28 -8.31
C SER A 719 11.02 -22.14 -9.13
N GLY A 720 10.22 -23.20 -9.20
CA GLY A 720 9.19 -23.26 -10.23
C GLY A 720 9.81 -23.21 -11.64
N GLY A 721 9.35 -22.29 -12.48
CA GLY A 721 9.81 -22.05 -13.85
C GLY A 721 10.94 -21.04 -14.01
N ARG A 722 11.57 -20.56 -12.91
CA ARG A 722 12.56 -19.48 -12.93
C ARG A 722 13.85 -19.88 -12.23
N ALA A 723 14.99 -19.53 -12.84
CA ALA A 723 16.29 -19.52 -12.18
C ALA A 723 16.88 -18.11 -12.24
N THR A 724 17.54 -17.67 -11.17
CA THR A 724 18.15 -16.34 -11.09
C THR A 724 19.62 -16.43 -10.71
N TRP A 725 20.44 -15.49 -11.24
CA TRP A 725 21.87 -15.46 -11.04
C TRP A 725 22.39 -14.05 -10.75
N ASP A 726 23.20 -13.91 -9.71
CA ASP A 726 23.84 -12.67 -9.26
C ASP A 726 25.08 -12.27 -10.05
N LEU A 727 25.35 -12.93 -11.17
CA LEU A 727 26.52 -12.71 -12.03
C LEU A 727 27.87 -12.93 -11.31
N ARG A 728 27.89 -13.82 -10.32
CA ARG A 728 29.08 -14.22 -9.60
C ARG A 728 29.41 -15.70 -9.88
N ASN A 729 30.69 -15.99 -10.02
CA ASN A 729 31.17 -17.36 -10.18
C ASN A 729 31.06 -18.16 -8.86
N GLY A 730 31.44 -19.45 -8.89
CA GLY A 730 31.40 -20.32 -7.71
C GLY A 730 32.26 -19.84 -6.52
N TYR A 731 33.19 -18.90 -6.75
CA TYR A 731 34.05 -18.30 -5.72
C TYR A 731 33.51 -16.96 -5.23
N GLY A 732 32.33 -16.50 -5.67
CA GLY A 732 31.74 -15.22 -5.27
C GLY A 732 32.23 -13.99 -6.03
N ASN A 733 33.13 -14.14 -6.99
CA ASN A 733 33.68 -13.04 -7.78
C ASN A 733 32.75 -12.69 -8.95
N LYS A 734 32.60 -11.39 -9.26
CA LYS A 734 31.88 -10.93 -10.45
C LYS A 734 32.52 -11.49 -11.71
N VAL A 735 31.70 -11.98 -12.65
CA VAL A 735 32.19 -12.51 -13.93
C VAL A 735 32.67 -11.39 -14.86
N ALA A 736 33.61 -11.70 -15.75
CA ALA A 736 34.18 -10.76 -16.71
C ALA A 736 33.23 -10.49 -17.89
N SER A 737 33.56 -9.47 -18.71
CA SER A 737 32.92 -9.31 -20.03
C SER A 737 33.17 -10.54 -20.91
N GLY A 738 32.11 -11.01 -21.56
CA GLY A 738 32.21 -12.19 -22.40
C GLY A 738 30.84 -12.77 -22.77
N VAL A 739 30.85 -13.81 -23.57
CA VAL A 739 29.68 -14.62 -23.91
C VAL A 739 29.66 -15.84 -22.98
N TYR A 740 28.50 -16.08 -22.39
CA TYR A 740 28.24 -17.22 -21.51
C TYR A 740 27.14 -18.09 -22.11
N PHE A 741 27.23 -19.39 -21.88
CA PHE A 741 26.21 -20.34 -22.29
C PHE A 741 25.46 -20.87 -21.08
N VAL A 742 24.15 -21.06 -21.28
CA VAL A 742 23.24 -21.64 -20.29
C VAL A 742 22.85 -23.03 -20.81
N LEU A 743 23.15 -24.03 -20.01
CA LEU A 743 22.79 -25.44 -20.30
C LEU A 743 21.77 -25.87 -19.26
N ILE A 744 20.59 -26.33 -19.70
CA ILE A 744 19.47 -26.68 -18.84
C ILE A 744 19.12 -28.15 -19.04
N SER A 745 18.86 -28.85 -17.94
CA SER A 745 18.43 -30.26 -17.93
C SER A 745 17.46 -30.50 -16.77
N HIS A 746 16.69 -31.58 -16.88
CA HIS A 746 15.77 -32.05 -15.86
C HIS A 746 15.77 -33.57 -15.80
N GLU A 747 15.70 -34.15 -14.60
CA GLU A 747 15.81 -35.63 -14.42
C GLU A 747 14.69 -36.42 -15.09
N GLY A 748 13.49 -35.88 -15.16
CA GLY A 748 12.30 -36.54 -15.72
C GLY A 748 12.15 -36.48 -17.24
N THR A 749 13.08 -35.84 -17.98
CA THR A 749 12.96 -35.67 -19.44
C THR A 749 14.31 -35.80 -20.15
N LYS A 750 14.26 -36.26 -21.40
CA LYS A 750 15.44 -36.24 -22.32
C LYS A 750 15.61 -34.86 -22.99
N GLN A 751 14.64 -33.96 -22.81
CA GLN A 751 14.75 -32.61 -23.34
C GLN A 751 15.79 -31.83 -22.55
N GLY A 752 16.59 -31.05 -23.24
CA GLY A 752 17.52 -30.09 -22.69
C GLY A 752 17.45 -28.80 -23.49
N TYR A 753 17.97 -27.74 -22.95
CA TYR A 753 18.07 -26.46 -23.63
C TYR A 753 19.50 -25.92 -23.55
N ALA A 754 19.94 -25.27 -24.61
CA ALA A 754 21.20 -24.54 -24.65
C ALA A 754 20.95 -23.13 -25.19
N GLY A 755 21.24 -22.11 -24.39
CA GLY A 755 21.13 -20.70 -24.75
C GLY A 755 22.41 -19.94 -24.49
N LYS A 756 22.44 -18.64 -24.88
CA LYS A 756 23.61 -17.77 -24.64
C LYS A 756 23.18 -16.37 -24.31
N PHE A 757 24.02 -15.68 -23.56
CA PHE A 757 23.89 -14.25 -23.26
C PHE A 757 25.27 -13.60 -23.18
N ALA A 758 25.31 -12.27 -23.26
CA ALA A 758 26.54 -11.49 -23.18
C ALA A 758 26.56 -10.64 -21.90
N VAL A 759 27.74 -10.54 -21.29
CA VAL A 759 28.05 -9.62 -20.20
C VAL A 759 29.01 -8.57 -20.72
N ILE A 760 28.70 -7.29 -20.47
CA ILE A 760 29.50 -6.11 -20.78
C ILE A 760 29.82 -5.42 -19.45
N ARG A 761 31.10 -5.22 -19.16
CA ARG A 761 31.59 -4.54 -17.94
C ARG A 761 32.30 -3.26 -18.30
#